data_7e745dcce0c3fbdb7308b7ad78c007d3
#
_entry.id   7e745dcce0c3fbdb7308b7ad78c007d3
#
_cell.length_a   1.000
_cell.length_b   1.000
_cell.length_c   1.000
_cell.angle_alpha   90.00
_cell.angle_beta   90.00
_cell.angle_gamma   90.00
#
_symmetry.space_group_name_H-M   'P 1'
#
loop_
_entity.id
_entity.type
_entity.pdbx_description
1 polymer ?
#
loop_
_entity_poly.entity_id
_entity_poly.type
_entity_poly.pdbx_seq_one_letter_code
_entity_poly.pdbx_strand_id
1 'polypeptide(L)'
;MSDETSHGEPRENDRSALLERRLKRERNAREQAEALLREKTQSLYATLQKSQSAQKDLELALWASQESFWNWEAENDIMQFRSFSLHSESASTWSGTLIELLERVHEDDLDGLQFHWSMALHGNRDRIEFSFRLKLDSDFQWVRLRGRVLKRGKAGEALQIVGTTKDITQQRKAEQSFHLMASAFASSREPMLVLSPELVITECNDAYIQLIAAPFKEQCIGLDFNQIFIAEKVDKVQLALDKQIRFESKVKTQNGEIKVVDISVALFETYQQTSSYLIATMRDISDRKRNEAKLRQLALHDELTGLSNRNSLRESISGLVQKEQHFILVFIDLDGFKAINDNAGHERGDIELQRVGALLTAIFGPIGEVGRWGGDEFIAVLPDQNVEEIAERSERLISQIEEDAITVKTSELRLSASIGIAEFPEHSDNLESLVQCADAAMYRAKELGKGQAFIYEPGLYESMTQQVSMVNDLRRTVENHLLDFYIQGKYDLHGELKGGEVLCRWISGLHGVVSPAVFIPIAEEQKLDSAIGLQALEAACDYISIMESQQGDAIPLSVNISANQMLDPGFPDQAVSICMDNNVSPEFIELELTESVFIRDEKSALRALNTLREHGFRLSLDDFGSGFSSLSYLRSFQFEVVKVDKSLIQGIHQDSKANALFNGLIAMLKSLQIDVVAEGVELESYLPFMEQADIQLMQGFYFDKPMPYDQFLARHTTEPNR
;
A
#
# COMPACT_ATOMS: atom_id res chain seq x y z
N MET A 1 -3.49 -34.16 23.13
CA MET A 1 -2.41 -34.02 22.14
C MET A 1 -3.07 -33.93 20.78
N SER A 2 -3.23 -32.75 20.26
CA SER A 2 -3.44 -32.41 18.84
C SER A 2 -3.48 -30.88 18.75
N ASP A 3 -2.43 -30.37 18.17
CA ASP A 3 -2.31 -28.98 17.74
C ASP A 3 -3.31 -28.72 16.63
N GLU A 4 -4.16 -27.75 16.81
CA GLU A 4 -4.85 -27.07 15.75
C GLU A 4 -4.34 -25.64 15.66
N THR A 5 -3.53 -25.42 14.63
CA THR A 5 -3.10 -24.11 14.21
C THR A 5 -4.26 -23.39 13.52
N SER A 6 -4.85 -22.47 14.23
CA SER A 6 -5.80 -21.52 13.66
C SER A 6 -5.04 -20.51 12.79
N HIS A 7 -5.30 -20.47 11.51
CA HIS A 7 -4.95 -19.37 10.64
C HIS A 7 -5.98 -18.25 10.84
N GLY A 8 -5.61 -17.30 11.70
CA GLY A 8 -6.32 -16.04 11.81
C GLY A 8 -5.87 -15.10 10.70
N GLU A 9 -6.81 -14.63 9.91
CA GLU A 9 -6.60 -13.50 9.02
C GLU A 9 -6.17 -12.25 9.81
N PRO A 10 -5.23 -11.49 9.30
CA PRO A 10 -4.75 -10.31 9.99
C PRO A 10 -5.84 -9.24 10.05
N ARG A 11 -6.17 -8.82 11.25
CA ARG A 11 -7.14 -7.77 11.55
C ARG A 11 -6.77 -6.47 10.82
N GLU A 12 -7.77 -5.77 10.33
CA GLU A 12 -7.71 -4.46 9.67
C GLU A 12 -6.83 -3.43 10.42
N ASN A 13 -6.73 -3.54 11.73
CA ASN A 13 -5.85 -2.72 12.57
C ASN A 13 -4.34 -2.92 12.33
N ASP A 14 -3.91 -4.12 11.96
CA ASP A 14 -2.49 -4.37 11.65
C ASP A 14 -2.08 -3.78 10.30
N ARG A 15 -3.02 -3.70 9.38
CA ARG A 15 -2.81 -3.12 8.05
C ARG A 15 -2.72 -1.60 8.09
N SER A 16 -3.53 -0.96 8.94
CA SER A 16 -3.46 0.48 9.22
C SER A 16 -2.13 0.84 9.90
N ALA A 17 -1.71 0.08 10.89
CA ALA A 17 -0.44 0.28 11.58
C ALA A 17 0.79 0.09 10.66
N LEU A 18 0.70 -0.81 9.68
CA LEU A 18 1.77 -1.03 8.69
C LEU A 18 1.86 0.13 7.69
N LEU A 19 0.72 0.67 7.28
CA LEU A 19 0.62 1.85 6.40
C LEU A 19 1.12 3.11 7.11
N GLU A 20 0.75 3.31 8.38
CA GLU A 20 1.26 4.42 9.18
C GLU A 20 2.78 4.34 9.39
N ARG A 21 3.32 3.14 9.63
CA ARG A 21 4.78 2.94 9.73
C ARG A 21 5.50 3.21 8.40
N ARG A 22 4.88 2.89 7.26
CA ARG A 22 5.42 3.16 5.94
C ARG A 22 5.40 4.65 5.61
N LEU A 23 4.28 5.33 5.88
CA LEU A 23 4.13 6.79 5.78
C LEU A 23 5.12 7.54 6.69
N LYS A 24 5.31 7.05 7.93
CA LYS A 24 6.26 7.64 8.88
C LYS A 24 7.71 7.47 8.42
N ARG A 25 8.06 6.33 7.80
CA ARG A 25 9.39 6.11 7.22
C ARG A 25 9.66 7.01 6.01
N GLU A 26 8.67 7.18 5.14
CA GLU A 26 8.79 8.05 3.96
C GLU A 26 8.91 9.53 4.36
N ARG A 27 8.12 9.94 5.36
CA ARG A 27 8.20 11.29 5.91
C ARG A 27 9.56 11.58 6.56
N ASN A 28 10.08 10.65 7.35
CA ASN A 28 11.40 10.76 7.95
C ASN A 28 12.53 10.77 6.89
N ALA A 29 12.44 9.97 5.83
CA ALA A 29 13.41 9.97 4.74
C ALA A 29 13.41 11.30 3.98
N ARG A 30 12.24 11.90 3.77
CA ARG A 30 12.09 13.21 3.14
C ARG A 30 12.66 14.33 4.01
N GLU A 31 12.35 14.33 5.31
CA GLU A 31 12.89 15.32 6.27
C GLU A 31 14.43 15.22 6.39
N GLN A 32 14.98 14.01 6.34
CA GLN A 32 16.44 13.79 6.33
C GLN A 32 17.09 14.29 5.03
N ALA A 33 16.46 14.10 3.88
CA ALA A 33 16.96 14.59 2.60
C ALA A 33 16.92 16.14 2.53
N GLU A 34 15.87 16.77 3.05
CA GLU A 34 15.74 18.23 3.13
C GLU A 34 16.75 18.83 4.14
N ALA A 35 17.01 18.14 5.25
CA ALA A 35 18.02 18.56 6.22
C ALA A 35 19.44 18.52 5.64
N LEU A 36 19.78 17.43 4.93
CA LEU A 36 21.08 17.27 4.26
C LEU A 36 21.30 18.33 3.16
N LEU A 37 20.24 18.66 2.42
CA LEU A 37 20.30 19.70 1.39
C LEU A 37 20.55 21.09 2.00
N ARG A 38 19.91 21.41 3.13
CA ARG A 38 20.14 22.67 3.87
C ARG A 38 21.56 22.77 4.40
N GLU A 39 22.08 21.70 4.98
CA GLU A 39 23.46 21.63 5.49
C GLU A 39 24.50 21.86 4.38
N LYS A 40 24.33 21.22 3.22
CA LYS A 40 25.21 21.40 2.05
C LYS A 40 25.14 22.83 1.50
N THR A 41 23.96 23.42 1.43
CA THR A 41 23.77 24.79 0.94
C THR A 41 24.41 25.82 1.92
N GLN A 42 24.26 25.65 3.23
CA GLN A 42 24.90 26.52 4.22
C GLN A 42 26.45 26.42 4.19
N SER A 43 26.98 25.23 4.04
CA SER A 43 28.43 24.99 3.92
C SER A 43 29.01 25.69 2.69
N LEU A 44 28.30 25.66 1.57
CA LEU A 44 28.69 26.32 0.33
C LEU A 44 28.70 27.85 0.45
N TYR A 45 27.68 28.41 1.09
CA TYR A 45 27.59 29.85 1.36
C TYR A 45 28.71 30.34 2.29
N ALA A 46 29.04 29.59 3.34
CA ALA A 46 30.14 29.92 4.26
C ALA A 46 31.51 29.92 3.55
N THR A 47 31.68 29.01 2.58
CA THR A 47 32.91 28.94 1.78
C THR A 47 32.99 30.10 0.80
N LEU A 48 31.87 30.48 0.20
CA LEU A 48 31.78 31.62 -0.72
C LEU A 48 32.04 32.95 0.01
N GLN A 49 31.46 33.17 1.19
CA GLN A 49 31.71 34.35 2.01
C GLN A 49 33.17 34.44 2.48
N LYS A 50 33.76 33.30 2.86
CA LYS A 50 35.20 33.29 3.19
C LYS A 50 36.06 33.65 1.98
N SER A 51 35.68 33.16 0.78
CA SER A 51 36.38 33.51 -0.46
C SER A 51 36.23 34.99 -0.82
N GLN A 52 35.03 35.55 -0.65
CA GLN A 52 34.78 36.97 -0.89
C GLN A 52 35.47 37.89 0.15
N SER A 53 35.52 37.45 1.42
CA SER A 53 36.27 38.17 2.46
C SER A 53 37.75 38.17 2.18
N ALA A 54 38.34 37.03 1.80
CA ALA A 54 39.75 36.94 1.46
C ALA A 54 40.11 37.76 0.21
N GLN A 55 39.16 37.91 -0.73
CA GLN A 55 39.37 38.77 -1.93
C GLN A 55 39.41 40.25 -1.57
N LYS A 56 38.56 40.74 -0.65
CA LYS A 56 38.61 42.11 -0.13
C LYS A 56 39.91 42.39 0.63
N ASP A 57 40.37 41.44 1.45
CA ASP A 57 41.62 41.58 2.17
C ASP A 57 42.82 41.59 1.24
N LEU A 58 42.72 40.89 0.10
CA LEU A 58 43.74 40.90 -0.95
C LEU A 58 43.85 42.25 -1.66
N GLU A 59 42.75 42.91 -1.96
CA GLU A 59 42.76 44.22 -2.64
C GLU A 59 43.36 45.32 -1.76
N LEU A 60 43.15 45.26 -0.46
CA LEU A 60 43.74 46.17 0.50
C LEU A 60 45.26 45.95 0.74
N ALA A 61 45.73 44.74 0.56
CA ALA A 61 47.11 44.36 0.78
C ALA A 61 48.09 44.74 -0.35
N LEU A 62 47.56 44.96 -1.56
CA LEU A 62 48.36 45.33 -2.73
C LEU A 62 48.88 46.81 -2.69
N TRP A 63 48.54 47.55 -1.65
CA TRP A 63 48.72 49.00 -1.66
C TRP A 63 49.93 49.54 -0.94
N ALA A 64 50.74 48.74 -0.31
CA ALA A 64 51.90 49.28 0.41
C ALA A 64 53.11 48.38 0.29
N SER A 65 54.00 48.65 -0.60
CA SER A 65 55.30 48.03 -0.62
C SER A 65 56.41 49.05 -0.55
N GLN A 66 57.14 48.99 0.52
CA GLN A 66 58.36 49.79 0.66
C GLN A 66 59.57 48.87 0.68
N GLU A 67 60.65 49.26 -0.02
CA GLU A 67 61.91 48.56 0.05
C GLU A 67 62.79 49.15 1.14
N SER A 68 63.43 48.28 1.98
CA SER A 68 64.41 48.70 2.96
C SER A 68 65.82 48.54 2.33
N PHE A 69 66.70 49.48 2.57
CA PHE A 69 68.09 49.44 2.08
C PHE A 69 68.97 48.77 3.13
N TRP A 70 69.95 47.96 2.66
CA TRP A 70 70.95 47.34 3.54
C TRP A 70 72.34 47.50 2.94
N ASN A 71 73.28 47.62 3.86
CA ASN A 71 74.74 47.67 3.55
C ASN A 71 75.46 46.69 4.49
N TRP A 72 76.35 45.87 3.91
CA TRP A 72 77.28 44.98 4.65
C TRP A 72 78.68 45.35 4.31
N GLU A 73 79.56 45.49 5.39
CA GLU A 73 80.90 45.80 5.27
C GLU A 73 81.75 44.72 5.92
N ALA A 74 82.72 44.14 5.19
CA ALA A 74 83.57 43.04 5.62
C ALA A 74 84.45 43.38 6.81
N GLU A 75 84.93 44.65 6.95
CA GLU A 75 85.82 45.12 7.98
C GLU A 75 85.35 44.87 9.39
N ASN A 76 84.03 44.97 9.61
CA ASN A 76 83.44 44.82 10.92
C ASN A 76 82.41 43.68 10.94
N ASP A 77 82.19 42.97 9.84
CA ASP A 77 81.05 42.02 9.61
C ASP A 77 79.71 42.58 10.07
N ILE A 78 79.49 43.89 9.84
CA ILE A 78 78.29 44.56 10.22
C ILE A 78 77.38 44.77 9.03
N MET A 79 76.15 44.30 9.16
CA MET A 79 75.12 44.55 8.23
C MET A 79 74.19 45.60 8.85
N GLN A 80 73.90 46.65 8.12
CA GLN A 80 72.97 47.72 8.52
C GLN A 80 71.73 47.74 7.63
N PHE A 81 70.58 47.57 8.23
CA PHE A 81 69.28 47.72 7.55
C PHE A 81 68.63 49.06 7.90
N ARG A 82 68.13 49.75 6.92
CA ARG A 82 67.28 50.95 7.10
C ARG A 82 65.88 50.64 6.53
N SER A 83 64.92 50.57 7.41
CA SER A 83 63.54 50.40 7.01
C SER A 83 62.86 51.76 6.87
N PHE A 84 62.17 51.96 5.77
CA PHE A 84 61.26 53.09 5.55
C PHE A 84 59.84 52.62 5.72
N SER A 85 59.27 52.84 6.91
CA SER A 85 57.84 52.61 7.17
C SER A 85 57.09 53.94 7.15
N LEU A 86 56.05 54.04 6.34
CA LEU A 86 55.17 55.22 6.28
C LEU A 86 54.31 55.42 7.55
N HIS A 87 54.33 54.47 8.47
CA HIS A 87 53.47 54.48 9.65
C HIS A 87 54.20 54.64 10.98
N SER A 88 55.51 54.82 10.98
CA SER A 88 56.27 55.16 12.16
C SER A 88 57.17 56.36 11.86
N GLU A 89 57.02 57.45 12.62
CA GLU A 89 57.90 58.66 12.54
C GLU A 89 59.37 58.39 12.91
N SER A 90 59.75 57.14 13.16
CA SER A 90 61.13 56.71 13.42
C SER A 90 61.53 55.58 12.46
N ALA A 91 62.46 55.85 11.58
CA ALA A 91 63.15 54.84 10.80
C ALA A 91 63.78 53.81 11.72
N SER A 92 63.32 52.60 11.75
CA SER A 92 63.94 51.51 12.50
C SER A 92 65.21 51.06 11.76
N THR A 93 66.38 51.37 12.35
CA THR A 93 67.67 50.87 11.84
C THR A 93 68.03 49.66 12.68
N TRP A 94 68.18 48.48 12.03
CA TRP A 94 68.83 47.34 12.64
C TRP A 94 70.31 47.27 12.17
N SER A 95 71.22 47.00 13.14
CA SER A 95 72.58 46.77 12.84
C SER A 95 73.04 45.54 13.62
N GLY A 96 73.74 44.60 12.94
CA GLY A 96 74.20 43.33 13.50
C GLY A 96 75.10 42.60 12.56
N THR A 97 75.64 41.50 13.01
CA THR A 97 76.52 40.61 12.20
C THR A 97 75.65 39.70 11.29
N LEU A 98 76.31 39.12 10.28
CA LEU A 98 75.63 38.13 9.43
C LEU A 98 75.15 36.93 10.24
N ILE A 99 75.85 36.52 11.27
CA ILE A 99 75.45 35.42 12.15
C ILE A 99 74.15 35.75 12.84
N GLU A 100 73.98 36.95 13.39
CA GLU A 100 72.75 37.41 14.05
C GLU A 100 71.58 37.55 13.08
N LEU A 101 71.81 37.80 11.81
CA LEU A 101 70.76 37.74 10.76
C LEU A 101 70.39 36.29 10.48
N LEU A 102 71.33 35.38 10.34
CA LEU A 102 71.11 33.97 10.07
C LEU A 102 70.29 33.29 11.17
N GLU A 103 70.49 33.66 12.44
CA GLU A 103 69.74 33.16 13.59
C GLU A 103 68.26 33.54 13.51
N ARG A 104 67.88 34.53 12.73
CA ARG A 104 66.51 34.99 12.53
C ARG A 104 65.89 34.42 11.25
N VAL A 105 66.66 33.69 10.44
CA VAL A 105 66.16 33.06 9.23
C VAL A 105 65.52 31.73 9.56
N HIS A 106 64.45 31.40 8.85
CA HIS A 106 63.81 30.09 9.00
C HIS A 106 64.74 28.94 8.58
N GLU A 107 64.68 27.85 9.31
CA GLU A 107 65.56 26.69 9.12
C GLU A 107 65.67 26.22 7.66
N ASP A 108 64.55 26.08 6.96
CA ASP A 108 64.51 25.63 5.57
C ASP A 108 65.19 26.60 4.58
N ASP A 109 65.34 27.88 4.94
CA ASP A 109 65.84 28.91 4.06
C ASP A 109 67.33 29.21 4.34
N LEU A 110 67.90 28.70 5.44
CA LEU A 110 69.23 28.95 5.89
C LEU A 110 70.28 28.51 4.87
N ASP A 111 70.25 27.27 4.42
CA ASP A 111 71.23 26.71 3.47
C ASP A 111 71.25 27.49 2.16
N GLY A 112 70.03 27.86 1.69
CA GLY A 112 69.85 28.64 0.47
C GLY A 112 70.46 30.04 0.60
N LEU A 113 70.24 30.75 1.69
CA LEU A 113 70.78 32.09 1.95
C LEU A 113 72.28 32.03 2.11
N GLN A 114 72.82 31.07 2.89
CA GLN A 114 74.24 30.89 3.08
C GLN A 114 74.99 30.58 1.77
N PHE A 115 74.38 29.74 0.91
CA PHE A 115 74.94 29.45 -0.40
C PHE A 115 75.05 30.70 -1.29
N HIS A 116 73.98 31.46 -1.41
CA HIS A 116 73.96 32.69 -2.22
C HIS A 116 74.90 33.74 -1.68
N TRP A 117 75.02 33.85 -0.35
CA TRP A 117 75.89 34.76 0.32
C TRP A 117 77.37 34.38 0.11
N SER A 118 77.71 33.11 0.26
CA SER A 118 79.12 32.60 0.08
C SER A 118 79.53 32.78 -1.37
N MET A 119 78.66 32.61 -2.35
CA MET A 119 79.01 32.85 -3.77
C MET A 119 79.31 34.30 -4.05
N ALA A 120 78.68 35.25 -3.34
CA ALA A 120 79.04 36.66 -3.47
C ALA A 120 80.31 37.03 -2.75
N LEU A 121 80.56 36.45 -1.59
CA LEU A 121 81.76 36.70 -0.81
C LEU A 121 83.05 36.26 -1.55
N HIS A 122 83.03 35.07 -2.18
CA HIS A 122 84.19 34.44 -2.76
C HIS A 122 84.42 34.74 -4.26
N GLY A 123 83.75 35.71 -4.79
CA GLY A 123 84.00 36.23 -6.15
C GLY A 123 83.27 35.48 -7.29
N ASN A 124 82.44 34.49 -7.00
CA ASN A 124 81.70 33.70 -8.01
C ASN A 124 80.52 34.44 -8.63
N ARG A 125 79.90 35.42 -7.92
CA ARG A 125 78.83 36.24 -8.37
C ARG A 125 78.86 37.64 -7.77
N ASP A 126 78.57 38.64 -8.56
CA ASP A 126 78.48 40.03 -8.09
C ASP A 126 77.06 40.43 -7.60
N ARG A 127 76.06 39.56 -7.82
CA ARG A 127 74.70 39.85 -7.43
C ARG A 127 74.22 38.75 -6.50
N ILE A 128 73.49 39.17 -5.50
CA ILE A 128 72.72 38.29 -4.58
C ILE A 128 71.24 38.59 -4.81
N GLU A 129 70.49 37.59 -5.06
CA GLU A 129 69.05 37.67 -5.01
C GLU A 129 68.50 36.40 -4.39
N PHE A 130 67.87 36.56 -3.24
CA PHE A 130 67.28 35.44 -2.55
C PHE A 130 66.08 35.90 -1.75
N SER A 131 65.07 35.06 -1.65
CA SER A 131 63.88 35.30 -0.83
C SER A 131 63.82 34.28 0.28
N PHE A 132 63.68 34.73 1.49
CA PHE A 132 63.69 33.89 2.69
C PHE A 132 62.74 34.42 3.74
N ARG A 133 62.42 33.61 4.70
CA ARG A 133 61.61 33.96 5.88
C ARG A 133 62.51 34.50 6.97
N LEU A 134 62.25 35.74 7.33
CA LEU A 134 62.98 36.44 8.42
C LEU A 134 62.07 36.63 9.61
N LYS A 135 62.49 36.26 10.81
CA LYS A 135 61.77 36.48 12.04
C LYS A 135 61.96 37.91 12.50
N LEU A 136 60.86 38.64 12.44
CA LEU A 136 60.73 40.01 13.00
C LEU A 136 59.73 39.92 14.15
N ASP A 137 60.19 40.33 15.33
CA ASP A 137 59.40 40.17 16.60
C ASP A 137 59.01 38.71 16.83
N SER A 138 57.74 38.39 16.72
CA SER A 138 57.19 37.05 16.96
C SER A 138 56.96 36.24 15.70
N ASP A 139 56.90 36.87 14.51
CA ASP A 139 56.43 36.24 13.26
C ASP A 139 57.52 36.24 12.15
N PHE A 140 57.43 35.27 11.26
CA PHE A 140 58.22 35.21 10.05
C PHE A 140 57.62 36.04 8.94
N GLN A 141 58.41 36.94 8.34
CA GLN A 141 58.05 37.69 7.15
C GLN A 141 58.91 37.25 5.97
N TRP A 142 58.30 37.17 4.77
CA TRP A 142 59.01 36.92 3.55
C TRP A 142 59.74 38.16 3.11
N VAL A 143 61.05 38.07 3.08
CA VAL A 143 61.92 39.16 2.66
C VAL A 143 62.63 38.73 1.41
N ARG A 144 62.56 39.55 0.38
CA ARG A 144 63.41 39.43 -0.79
C ARG A 144 64.63 40.33 -0.58
N LEU A 145 65.74 39.69 -0.49
CA LEU A 145 67.04 40.36 -0.39
C LEU A 145 67.67 40.40 -1.78
N ARG A 146 67.94 41.59 -2.19
CA ARG A 146 68.73 41.84 -3.41
C ARG A 146 70.00 42.58 -2.98
N GLY A 147 71.11 42.18 -3.50
CA GLY A 147 72.35 42.80 -3.20
C GLY A 147 73.29 42.73 -4.35
N ARG A 148 74.25 43.69 -4.34
CA ARG A 148 75.33 43.70 -5.28
C ARG A 148 76.59 43.97 -4.53
N VAL A 149 77.66 43.23 -4.87
CA VAL A 149 79.00 43.48 -4.38
C VAL A 149 79.48 44.82 -4.98
N LEU A 150 79.67 45.79 -4.10
CA LEU A 150 80.14 47.10 -4.49
C LEU A 150 81.65 47.19 -4.47
N LYS A 151 82.28 46.49 -3.54
CA LYS A 151 83.72 46.48 -3.40
C LYS A 151 84.23 45.07 -3.17
N ARG A 152 85.35 44.71 -3.87
CA ARG A 152 86.07 43.46 -3.67
C ARG A 152 87.46 43.73 -3.21
N GLY A 153 88.01 42.85 -2.39
CA GLY A 153 89.38 42.81 -2.02
C GLY A 153 90.29 42.27 -3.09
N LYS A 154 91.60 42.31 -2.86
CA LYS A 154 92.66 41.89 -3.83
C LYS A 154 92.67 40.38 -4.12
N ALA A 155 92.17 39.57 -3.23
CA ALA A 155 91.93 38.16 -3.42
C ALA A 155 90.60 37.78 -4.02
N GLY A 156 89.74 38.75 -4.40
CA GLY A 156 88.42 38.58 -4.99
C GLY A 156 87.26 38.49 -3.96
N GLU A 157 87.57 38.56 -2.67
CA GLU A 157 86.61 38.55 -1.57
C GLU A 157 85.77 39.86 -1.61
N ALA A 158 84.44 39.76 -1.28
CA ALA A 158 83.58 40.91 -1.17
C ALA A 158 83.93 41.73 0.09
N LEU A 159 84.22 43.04 -0.09
CA LEU A 159 84.41 43.96 1.02
C LEU A 159 83.20 44.79 1.40
N GLN A 160 82.36 45.00 0.44
CA GLN A 160 81.09 45.69 0.65
C GLN A 160 80.00 45.19 -0.26
N ILE A 161 78.84 44.85 0.33
CA ILE A 161 77.68 44.42 -0.39
C ILE A 161 76.56 45.35 0.01
N VAL A 162 75.87 45.91 -0.96
CA VAL A 162 74.67 46.73 -0.73
C VAL A 162 73.51 46.19 -1.45
N GLY A 163 72.39 46.42 -0.90
CA GLY A 163 71.17 45.92 -1.52
C GLY A 163 69.89 46.50 -0.97
N THR A 164 68.83 45.95 -1.43
CA THR A 164 67.49 46.25 -0.93
C THR A 164 66.85 45.00 -0.39
N THR A 165 66.07 45.16 0.63
CA THR A 165 65.14 44.14 1.09
C THR A 165 63.74 44.68 0.85
N LYS A 166 62.93 43.83 0.34
CA LYS A 166 61.55 44.14 0.13
C LYS A 166 60.73 43.10 0.95
N ASP A 167 59.86 43.63 1.76
CA ASP A 167 58.84 42.75 2.34
C ASP A 167 57.94 42.31 1.19
N ILE A 168 58.05 41.06 0.87
CA ILE A 168 57.23 40.41 -0.13
C ILE A 168 56.15 39.53 0.52
N THR A 169 55.99 39.68 1.85
CA THR A 169 55.01 38.89 2.60
C THR A 169 53.62 39.07 2.02
N GLN A 170 53.24 40.30 1.76
CA GLN A 170 51.96 40.59 1.14
C GLN A 170 51.85 40.07 -0.31
N GLN A 171 52.94 40.20 -1.06
CA GLN A 171 52.98 39.66 -2.42
C GLN A 171 52.89 38.14 -2.40
N ARG A 172 53.69 37.48 -1.55
CA ARG A 172 53.66 36.02 -1.38
C ARG A 172 52.31 35.53 -0.88
N LYS A 173 51.71 36.23 0.09
CA LYS A 173 50.37 35.91 0.56
C LYS A 173 49.34 36.12 -0.56
N ALA A 174 49.49 37.18 -1.36
CA ALA A 174 48.58 37.41 -2.48
C ALA A 174 48.74 36.34 -3.59
N GLU A 175 50.00 35.98 -3.93
CA GLU A 175 50.29 34.91 -4.90
C GLU A 175 49.71 33.55 -4.39
N GLN A 176 49.91 33.25 -3.11
CA GLN A 176 49.37 32.04 -2.49
C GLN A 176 47.87 32.04 -2.44
N SER A 177 47.22 33.17 -2.07
CA SER A 177 45.76 33.32 -2.09
C SER A 177 45.21 33.20 -3.50
N PHE A 178 45.86 33.79 -4.49
CA PHE A 178 45.47 33.67 -5.88
C PHE A 178 45.53 32.21 -6.35
N HIS A 179 46.63 31.51 -6.07
CA HIS A 179 46.75 30.08 -6.37
C HIS A 179 45.67 29.25 -5.66
N LEU A 180 45.40 29.60 -4.41
CA LEU A 180 44.39 28.91 -3.61
C LEU A 180 42.98 29.14 -4.17
N MET A 181 42.67 30.40 -4.57
CA MET A 181 41.39 30.72 -5.21
C MET A 181 41.27 30.09 -6.60
N ALA A 182 42.32 30.15 -7.41
CA ALA A 182 42.36 29.51 -8.72
C ALA A 182 42.18 27.99 -8.60
N SER A 183 42.87 27.37 -7.63
CA SER A 183 42.73 25.96 -7.34
C SER A 183 41.32 25.63 -6.81
N ALA A 184 40.74 26.46 -5.93
CA ALA A 184 39.40 26.30 -5.41
C ALA A 184 38.37 26.43 -6.53
N PHE A 185 38.51 27.38 -7.42
CA PHE A 185 37.66 27.54 -8.61
C PHE A 185 37.77 26.32 -9.54
N ALA A 186 39.00 25.91 -9.88
CA ALA A 186 39.24 24.77 -10.76
C ALA A 186 38.76 23.44 -10.16
N SER A 187 39.01 23.22 -8.86
CA SER A 187 38.68 21.97 -8.16
C SER A 187 37.27 21.93 -7.61
N SER A 188 36.50 23.04 -7.71
CA SER A 188 35.10 23.07 -7.29
C SER A 188 34.30 22.03 -8.09
N ARG A 189 33.51 21.25 -7.38
CA ARG A 189 32.57 20.30 -8.00
C ARG A 189 31.33 20.96 -8.56
N GLU A 190 31.07 22.22 -8.20
CA GLU A 190 29.96 23.01 -8.74
C GLU A 190 30.42 23.70 -10.03
N PRO A 191 29.70 23.52 -11.14
CA PRO A 191 29.97 24.21 -12.39
C PRO A 191 29.94 25.73 -12.20
N MET A 192 31.04 26.38 -12.49
CA MET A 192 31.21 27.83 -12.30
C MET A 192 31.76 28.47 -13.56
N LEU A 193 31.24 29.66 -13.86
CA LEU A 193 31.64 30.47 -14.99
C LEU A 193 31.88 31.91 -14.57
N VAL A 194 32.81 32.55 -15.22
CA VAL A 194 32.97 34.00 -15.20
C VAL A 194 32.52 34.53 -16.56
N LEU A 195 31.62 35.50 -16.55
CA LEU A 195 31.05 36.09 -17.76
C LEU A 195 31.38 37.58 -17.86
N SER A 196 31.49 38.07 -19.07
CA SER A 196 31.48 39.54 -19.32
C SER A 196 30.06 40.11 -19.08
N PRO A 197 29.91 41.44 -18.97
CA PRO A 197 28.59 42.09 -18.88
C PRO A 197 27.66 41.78 -20.07
N GLU A 198 28.25 41.43 -21.21
CA GLU A 198 27.53 41.03 -22.43
C GLU A 198 27.06 39.59 -22.39
N LEU A 199 27.34 38.82 -21.28
CA LEU A 199 27.07 37.40 -21.10
C LEU A 199 27.97 36.49 -21.94
N VAL A 200 29.17 36.92 -22.28
CA VAL A 200 30.17 36.09 -22.96
C VAL A 200 30.99 35.35 -21.92
N ILE A 201 31.18 34.07 -22.09
CA ILE A 201 31.98 33.21 -21.18
C ILE A 201 33.45 33.62 -21.32
N THR A 202 34.04 34.14 -20.24
CA THR A 202 35.45 34.53 -20.19
C THR A 202 36.30 33.47 -19.50
N GLU A 203 35.71 32.72 -18.51
CA GLU A 203 36.38 31.67 -17.78
C GLU A 203 35.36 30.60 -17.32
N CYS A 204 35.81 29.35 -17.19
CA CYS A 204 35.01 28.26 -16.63
C CYS A 204 35.88 27.25 -15.90
N ASN A 205 35.28 26.54 -14.95
CA ASN A 205 35.97 25.46 -14.23
C ASN A 205 35.71 24.09 -14.87
N ASP A 206 36.45 23.08 -14.40
CA ASP A 206 36.36 21.70 -14.92
C ASP A 206 34.95 21.10 -14.74
N ALA A 207 34.26 21.42 -13.65
CA ALA A 207 32.91 20.92 -13.40
C ALA A 207 31.91 21.42 -14.47
N TYR A 208 32.07 22.65 -14.98
CA TYR A 208 31.23 23.16 -16.07
C TYR A 208 31.50 22.41 -17.39
N ILE A 209 32.76 22.12 -17.69
CA ILE A 209 33.16 21.36 -18.89
C ILE A 209 32.52 19.96 -18.84
N GLN A 210 32.53 19.33 -17.69
CA GLN A 210 31.87 18.03 -17.48
C GLN A 210 30.35 18.12 -17.59
N LEU A 211 29.74 19.19 -17.03
CA LEU A 211 28.29 19.38 -17.09
C LEU A 211 27.78 19.44 -18.54
N ILE A 212 28.44 20.22 -19.39
CA ILE A 212 28.04 20.39 -20.80
C ILE A 212 28.67 19.38 -21.74
N ALA A 213 29.45 18.42 -21.21
CA ALA A 213 30.20 17.42 -21.98
C ALA A 213 31.08 18.02 -23.08
N ALA A 214 31.76 19.16 -22.80
CA ALA A 214 32.68 19.77 -23.73
C ALA A 214 34.02 19.01 -23.76
N PRO A 215 34.63 18.79 -24.94
CA PRO A 215 35.92 18.10 -25.03
C PRO A 215 37.08 18.93 -24.43
N PHE A 216 37.05 20.23 -24.58
CA PHE A 216 38.08 21.15 -24.12
C PHE A 216 37.48 22.48 -23.65
N LYS A 217 38.18 23.12 -22.69
CA LYS A 217 37.79 24.41 -22.11
C LYS A 217 37.73 25.55 -23.17
N GLU A 218 38.63 25.53 -24.10
CA GLU A 218 38.75 26.57 -25.14
C GLU A 218 37.52 26.66 -26.03
N GLN A 219 36.72 25.58 -26.13
CA GLN A 219 35.48 25.59 -26.89
C GLN A 219 34.33 26.31 -26.16
N CYS A 220 34.46 26.52 -24.87
CA CYS A 220 33.47 27.19 -24.04
C CYS A 220 33.74 28.71 -23.99
N ILE A 221 35.01 29.13 -24.05
CA ILE A 221 35.41 30.51 -23.93
C ILE A 221 35.00 31.29 -25.19
N GLY A 222 34.43 32.49 -25.00
CA GLY A 222 33.95 33.34 -26.07
C GLY A 222 32.54 33.05 -26.56
N LEU A 223 31.88 31.99 -26.03
CA LEU A 223 30.49 31.72 -26.36
C LEU A 223 29.54 32.61 -25.55
N ASP A 224 28.41 32.96 -26.17
CA ASP A 224 27.31 33.62 -25.50
C ASP A 224 26.61 32.62 -24.57
N PHE A 225 26.60 32.93 -23.28
CA PHE A 225 26.02 32.10 -22.24
C PHE A 225 24.54 31.76 -22.50
N ASN A 226 23.79 32.67 -23.10
CA ASN A 226 22.38 32.43 -23.43
C ASN A 226 22.15 31.42 -24.57
N GLN A 227 23.18 31.07 -25.35
CA GLN A 227 23.04 30.09 -26.43
C GLN A 227 22.93 28.63 -25.94
N ILE A 228 23.39 28.34 -24.72
CA ILE A 228 23.34 27.01 -24.19
C ILE A 228 21.92 26.63 -23.71
N PHE A 229 21.02 27.57 -23.51
CA PHE A 229 19.67 27.36 -22.98
C PHE A 229 18.65 27.07 -24.05
N ILE A 230 17.80 26.11 -23.83
CA ILE A 230 16.68 25.75 -24.72
C ILE A 230 15.45 26.60 -24.41
N ALA A 231 15.23 26.94 -23.12
CA ALA A 231 14.03 27.63 -22.65
C ALA A 231 14.38 29.01 -22.05
N GLU A 232 14.30 29.14 -20.74
CA GLU A 232 14.55 30.40 -20.05
C GLU A 232 16.00 30.84 -20.20
N LYS A 233 16.19 32.16 -20.42
CA LYS A 233 17.49 32.81 -20.64
C LYS A 233 17.70 33.89 -19.58
N VAL A 234 18.95 34.29 -19.42
CA VAL A 234 19.31 35.39 -18.51
C VAL A 234 18.71 36.69 -19.02
N ASP A 235 17.86 37.31 -18.21
CA ASP A 235 17.36 38.67 -18.46
C ASP A 235 18.34 39.70 -17.91
N LYS A 236 18.99 40.44 -18.81
CA LYS A 236 19.96 41.48 -18.45
C LYS A 236 19.34 42.65 -17.67
N VAL A 237 18.07 42.95 -17.92
CA VAL A 237 17.38 44.06 -17.26
C VAL A 237 17.10 43.68 -15.81
N GLN A 238 16.60 42.50 -15.60
CA GLN A 238 16.35 41.99 -14.25
C GLN A 238 17.66 41.82 -13.48
N LEU A 239 18.71 41.30 -14.08
CA LEU A 239 20.01 41.17 -13.48
C LEU A 239 20.63 42.51 -13.04
N ALA A 240 20.43 43.57 -13.85
CA ALA A 240 20.91 44.91 -13.51
C ALA A 240 20.13 45.53 -12.33
N LEU A 241 18.86 45.17 -12.16
CA LEU A 241 18.01 45.65 -11.05
C LEU A 241 18.30 44.88 -9.74
N ASP A 242 18.35 43.57 -9.83
CA ASP A 242 18.41 42.67 -8.65
C ASP A 242 19.83 42.28 -8.24
N LYS A 243 20.84 42.57 -9.07
CA LYS A 243 22.26 42.19 -8.93
C LYS A 243 22.50 40.68 -8.84
N GLN A 244 21.47 39.88 -8.68
CA GLN A 244 21.52 38.42 -8.66
C GLN A 244 20.17 37.88 -9.16
N ILE A 245 20.21 36.89 -10.03
CA ILE A 245 19.04 36.15 -10.49
C ILE A 245 19.27 34.65 -10.30
N ARG A 246 18.17 33.91 -10.07
CA ARG A 246 18.19 32.47 -10.00
C ARG A 246 16.99 31.90 -10.73
N PHE A 247 17.22 30.91 -11.57
CA PHE A 247 16.16 30.28 -12.36
C PHE A 247 16.57 28.86 -12.76
N GLU A 248 15.56 28.02 -13.05
CA GLU A 248 15.77 26.69 -13.61
C GLU A 248 15.64 26.76 -15.14
N SER A 249 16.53 26.10 -15.86
CA SER A 249 16.45 26.02 -17.32
C SER A 249 16.95 24.68 -17.85
N LYS A 250 16.66 24.40 -19.13
CA LYS A 250 17.16 23.24 -19.84
C LYS A 250 18.38 23.63 -20.68
N VAL A 251 19.47 22.90 -20.49
CA VAL A 251 20.69 23.06 -21.28
C VAL A 251 20.87 21.87 -22.21
N LYS A 252 21.29 22.15 -23.45
CA LYS A 252 21.70 21.09 -24.37
C LYS A 252 23.22 20.94 -24.26
N THR A 253 23.65 19.77 -23.87
CA THR A 253 25.07 19.42 -23.80
C THR A 253 25.65 19.18 -25.20
N GLN A 254 26.97 19.20 -25.34
CA GLN A 254 27.60 19.02 -26.65
C GLN A 254 27.43 17.63 -27.24
N ASN A 255 27.22 16.60 -26.41
CA ASN A 255 26.85 15.26 -26.86
C ASN A 255 25.36 15.09 -27.19
N GLY A 256 24.56 16.17 -27.11
CA GLY A 256 23.14 16.17 -27.45
C GLY A 256 22.19 15.82 -26.31
N GLU A 257 22.68 15.49 -25.12
CA GLU A 257 21.86 15.25 -23.94
C GLU A 257 21.23 16.56 -23.44
N ILE A 258 20.00 16.48 -22.92
CA ILE A 258 19.30 17.60 -22.30
C ILE A 258 19.34 17.42 -20.78
N LYS A 259 19.93 18.41 -20.10
CA LYS A 259 19.98 18.47 -18.65
C LYS A 259 19.15 19.61 -18.10
N VAL A 260 18.53 19.39 -16.95
CA VAL A 260 17.83 20.46 -16.20
C VAL A 260 18.81 21.01 -15.18
N VAL A 261 19.03 22.31 -15.23
CA VAL A 261 20.00 22.99 -14.36
C VAL A 261 19.34 24.12 -13.57
N ASP A 262 19.74 24.26 -12.32
CA ASP A 262 19.44 25.41 -11.46
C ASP A 262 20.62 26.38 -11.58
N ILE A 263 20.34 27.59 -12.01
CA ILE A 263 21.33 28.59 -12.39
C ILE A 263 21.21 29.78 -11.45
N SER A 264 22.35 30.25 -10.95
CA SER A 264 22.45 31.50 -10.23
C SER A 264 23.48 32.38 -10.91
N VAL A 265 23.11 33.60 -11.30
CA VAL A 265 23.99 34.58 -11.90
C VAL A 265 24.04 35.81 -11.01
N ALA A 266 25.24 36.25 -10.62
CA ALA A 266 25.45 37.39 -9.77
C ALA A 266 26.39 38.37 -10.45
N LEU A 267 26.04 39.67 -10.36
CA LEU A 267 26.84 40.80 -10.88
C LEU A 267 27.83 41.29 -9.81
N PHE A 268 29.11 41.35 -10.18
CA PHE A 268 30.20 41.87 -9.36
C PHE A 268 30.79 43.12 -10.00
N GLU A 269 30.83 44.21 -9.24
CA GLU A 269 31.45 45.46 -9.63
C GLU A 269 32.81 45.60 -8.98
N THR A 270 33.86 45.93 -9.75
CA THR A 270 35.19 46.23 -9.20
C THR A 270 35.19 47.56 -8.45
N TYR A 271 36.04 47.69 -7.43
CA TYR A 271 36.13 48.84 -6.50
C TYR A 271 36.34 50.21 -7.19
N GLN A 272 36.78 50.24 -8.42
CA GLN A 272 37.01 51.48 -9.21
C GLN A 272 35.94 51.74 -10.27
N GLN A 273 34.81 51.01 -10.28
CA GLN A 273 33.69 51.12 -11.24
C GLN A 273 34.10 51.05 -12.75
N THR A 274 35.31 50.56 -13.04
CA THR A 274 35.84 50.47 -14.41
C THR A 274 35.58 49.13 -15.09
N SER A 275 35.23 48.11 -14.36
CA SER A 275 34.95 46.77 -14.90
C SER A 275 33.91 46.07 -14.05
N SER A 276 32.92 45.50 -14.67
CA SER A 276 31.98 44.57 -14.04
C SER A 276 32.12 43.20 -14.67
N TYR A 277 31.88 42.14 -13.92
CA TYR A 277 31.81 40.78 -14.41
C TYR A 277 30.69 40.02 -13.68
N LEU A 278 30.29 38.94 -14.28
CA LEU A 278 29.24 38.09 -13.74
C LEU A 278 29.82 36.74 -13.34
N ILE A 279 29.37 36.20 -12.23
CA ILE A 279 29.66 34.85 -11.85
C ILE A 279 28.36 34.04 -11.97
N ALA A 280 28.40 32.99 -12.78
CA ALA A 280 27.31 32.04 -12.90
C ALA A 280 27.70 30.72 -12.25
N THR A 281 26.83 30.19 -11.42
CA THR A 281 26.90 28.83 -10.91
C THR A 281 25.74 28.02 -11.47
N MET A 282 26.00 26.74 -11.76
CA MET A 282 25.01 25.85 -12.37
C MET A 282 25.02 24.54 -11.61
N ARG A 283 23.83 24.06 -11.28
CA ARG A 283 23.65 22.77 -10.62
C ARG A 283 22.79 21.87 -11.47
N ASP A 284 23.29 20.69 -11.83
CA ASP A 284 22.47 19.66 -12.46
C ASP A 284 21.41 19.15 -11.46
N ILE A 285 20.15 19.36 -11.79
CA ILE A 285 18.99 18.93 -10.99
C ILE A 285 18.15 17.89 -11.74
N SER A 286 18.70 17.31 -12.80
CA SER A 286 17.99 16.33 -13.65
C SER A 286 17.53 15.12 -12.84
N ASP A 287 18.40 14.58 -11.98
CA ASP A 287 18.06 13.44 -11.11
C ASP A 287 17.02 13.83 -10.07
N ARG A 288 17.14 15.02 -9.47
CA ARG A 288 16.15 15.53 -8.54
C ARG A 288 14.78 15.64 -9.19
N LYS A 289 14.70 16.25 -10.38
CA LYS A 289 13.44 16.39 -11.13
C LYS A 289 12.85 15.04 -11.55
N ARG A 290 13.70 14.09 -11.97
CA ARG A 290 13.27 12.72 -12.26
C ARG A 290 12.72 12.02 -11.02
N ASN A 291 13.41 12.16 -9.91
CA ASN A 291 12.97 11.58 -8.64
C ASN A 291 11.69 12.24 -8.10
N GLU A 292 11.58 13.56 -8.19
CA GLU A 292 10.36 14.31 -7.85
C GLU A 292 9.17 13.84 -8.72
N ALA A 293 9.37 13.69 -10.03
CA ALA A 293 8.35 13.19 -10.94
C ALA A 293 7.97 11.73 -10.61
N LYS A 294 8.97 10.87 -10.34
CA LYS A 294 8.75 9.50 -9.94
C LYS A 294 8.01 9.39 -8.59
N LEU A 295 8.43 10.19 -7.60
CA LEU A 295 7.75 10.25 -6.31
C LEU A 295 6.31 10.73 -6.46
N ARG A 296 6.05 11.72 -7.31
CA ARG A 296 4.71 12.18 -7.60
C ARG A 296 3.87 11.09 -8.28
N GLN A 297 4.47 10.37 -9.22
CA GLN A 297 3.82 9.23 -9.87
C GLN A 297 3.46 8.14 -8.84
N LEU A 298 4.40 7.74 -7.99
CA LEU A 298 4.17 6.76 -6.92
C LEU A 298 3.15 7.22 -5.87
N ALA A 299 3.11 8.53 -5.60
CA ALA A 299 2.16 9.10 -4.65
C ALA A 299 0.72 9.09 -5.15
N LEU A 300 0.51 9.19 -6.48
CA LEU A 300 -0.81 9.38 -7.08
C LEU A 300 -1.30 8.19 -7.93
N HIS A 301 -0.41 7.31 -8.37
CA HIS A 301 -0.76 6.20 -9.26
C HIS A 301 -0.36 4.84 -8.68
N ASP A 302 -1.06 3.80 -9.10
CA ASP A 302 -0.73 2.40 -8.85
C ASP A 302 0.37 1.94 -9.82
N GLU A 303 1.45 1.34 -9.30
CA GLU A 303 2.62 0.95 -10.11
C GLU A 303 2.31 -0.14 -11.14
N LEU A 304 1.39 -1.02 -10.83
CA LEU A 304 1.06 -2.16 -11.68
C LEU A 304 0.18 -1.76 -12.85
N THR A 305 -0.90 -1.02 -12.57
CA THR A 305 -1.94 -0.70 -13.56
C THR A 305 -1.77 0.68 -14.19
N GLY A 306 -1.00 1.57 -13.57
CA GLY A 306 -0.83 2.97 -13.99
C GLY A 306 -2.05 3.87 -13.69
N LEU A 307 -3.12 3.33 -13.15
CA LEU A 307 -4.32 4.06 -12.75
C LEU A 307 -4.08 4.94 -11.52
N SER A 308 -5.01 5.81 -11.18
CA SER A 308 -4.99 6.52 -9.89
C SER A 308 -4.96 5.51 -8.73
N ASN A 309 -4.12 5.79 -7.73
CA ASN A 309 -4.12 4.98 -6.53
C ASN A 309 -5.20 5.44 -5.54
N ARG A 310 -5.39 4.68 -4.46
CA ARG A 310 -6.36 4.97 -3.41
C ARG A 310 -6.27 6.39 -2.85
N ASN A 311 -5.04 6.94 -2.71
CA ASN A 311 -4.86 8.29 -2.17
C ASN A 311 -5.35 9.36 -3.15
N SER A 312 -5.01 9.23 -4.44
CA SER A 312 -5.49 10.12 -5.50
C SER A 312 -7.01 10.12 -5.58
N LEU A 313 -7.63 8.94 -5.59
CA LEU A 313 -9.09 8.80 -5.60
C LEU A 313 -9.74 9.48 -4.39
N ARG A 314 -9.19 9.29 -3.19
CA ARG A 314 -9.73 9.95 -1.98
C ARG A 314 -9.64 11.47 -2.04
N GLU A 315 -8.55 12.02 -2.58
CA GLU A 315 -8.41 13.46 -2.79
C GLU A 315 -9.44 13.97 -3.81
N SER A 316 -9.60 13.26 -4.91
CA SER A 316 -10.56 13.60 -5.97
C SER A 316 -12.00 13.61 -5.44
N ILE A 317 -12.42 12.52 -4.78
CA ILE A 317 -13.75 12.40 -4.20
C ILE A 317 -13.98 13.49 -3.14
N SER A 318 -13.00 13.69 -2.23
CA SER A 318 -13.11 14.74 -1.20
C SER A 318 -13.27 16.13 -1.81
N GLY A 319 -12.58 16.39 -2.93
CA GLY A 319 -12.71 17.65 -3.67
C GLY A 319 -14.10 17.85 -4.30
N LEU A 320 -14.74 16.79 -4.79
CA LEU A 320 -16.10 16.83 -5.34
C LEU A 320 -17.14 17.01 -4.21
N VAL A 321 -16.98 16.29 -3.11
CA VAL A 321 -17.86 16.42 -1.92
C VAL A 321 -17.81 17.84 -1.35
N GLN A 322 -16.60 18.44 -1.21
CA GLN A 322 -16.45 19.81 -0.72
C GLN A 322 -17.11 20.87 -1.63
N LYS A 323 -17.21 20.58 -2.93
CA LYS A 323 -17.86 21.46 -3.91
C LYS A 323 -19.36 21.19 -4.03
N GLU A 324 -19.88 20.21 -3.28
CA GLU A 324 -21.24 19.71 -3.41
C GLU A 324 -21.61 19.34 -4.87
N GLN A 325 -20.60 18.89 -5.64
CA GLN A 325 -20.79 18.52 -7.05
C GLN A 325 -21.34 17.10 -7.12
N HIS A 326 -22.37 16.90 -7.95
CA HIS A 326 -22.94 15.59 -8.23
C HIS A 326 -21.89 14.69 -8.91
N PHE A 327 -21.79 13.43 -8.46
CA PHE A 327 -20.99 12.39 -9.10
C PHE A 327 -21.47 11.00 -8.73
N ILE A 328 -21.12 10.03 -9.56
CA ILE A 328 -21.37 8.61 -9.33
C ILE A 328 -20.07 7.93 -8.95
N LEU A 329 -20.09 7.13 -7.91
CA LEU A 329 -19.00 6.26 -7.48
C LEU A 329 -19.34 4.82 -7.88
N VAL A 330 -18.47 4.20 -8.65
CA VAL A 330 -18.58 2.80 -9.08
C VAL A 330 -17.47 2.01 -8.39
N PHE A 331 -17.88 1.05 -7.56
CA PHE A 331 -16.96 0.12 -6.87
C PHE A 331 -16.97 -1.23 -7.57
N ILE A 332 -15.80 -1.76 -7.91
CA ILE A 332 -15.66 -2.93 -8.78
C ILE A 332 -14.71 -3.93 -8.09
N ASP A 333 -15.15 -5.18 -8.00
CA ASP A 333 -14.34 -6.31 -7.49
C ASP A 333 -14.33 -7.43 -8.51
N LEU A 334 -13.17 -8.06 -8.70
CA LEU A 334 -12.98 -9.09 -9.72
C LEU A 334 -13.31 -10.49 -9.20
N ASP A 335 -14.41 -11.04 -9.69
CA ASP A 335 -14.86 -12.38 -9.33
C ASP A 335 -13.94 -13.45 -9.92
N GLY A 336 -13.45 -14.35 -9.05
CA GLY A 336 -12.58 -15.45 -9.47
C GLY A 336 -11.08 -15.10 -9.56
N PHE A 337 -10.67 -13.86 -9.28
CA PHE A 337 -9.27 -13.43 -9.37
C PHE A 337 -8.33 -14.25 -8.48
N LYS A 338 -8.76 -14.61 -7.27
CA LYS A 338 -7.99 -15.48 -6.38
C LYS A 338 -7.70 -16.84 -7.01
N ALA A 339 -8.69 -17.45 -7.69
CA ALA A 339 -8.51 -18.73 -8.36
C ALA A 339 -7.50 -18.64 -9.51
N ILE A 340 -7.42 -17.49 -10.19
CA ILE A 340 -6.40 -17.26 -11.22
C ILE A 340 -5.01 -17.23 -10.58
N ASN A 341 -4.83 -16.48 -9.48
CA ASN A 341 -3.56 -16.43 -8.75
C ASN A 341 -3.13 -17.82 -8.25
N ASP A 342 -4.05 -18.56 -7.67
CA ASP A 342 -3.78 -19.88 -7.08
C ASP A 342 -3.42 -20.94 -8.14
N ASN A 343 -4.02 -20.88 -9.34
CA ASN A 343 -3.83 -21.87 -10.41
C ASN A 343 -2.80 -21.45 -11.46
N ALA A 344 -2.72 -20.15 -11.80
CA ALA A 344 -1.87 -19.62 -12.88
C ALA A 344 -0.68 -18.77 -12.37
N GLY A 345 -0.62 -18.48 -11.08
CA GLY A 345 0.43 -17.69 -10.45
C GLY A 345 0.19 -16.17 -10.50
N HIS A 346 0.87 -15.45 -9.63
CA HIS A 346 0.71 -13.99 -9.47
C HIS A 346 1.06 -13.19 -10.74
N GLU A 347 2.05 -13.64 -11.54
CA GLU A 347 2.40 -12.96 -12.79
C GLU A 347 1.23 -12.93 -13.77
N ARG A 348 0.44 -13.99 -13.82
CA ARG A 348 -0.78 -14.01 -14.66
C ARG A 348 -1.85 -13.10 -14.06
N GLY A 349 -2.04 -13.10 -12.75
CA GLY A 349 -2.94 -12.17 -12.07
C GLY A 349 -2.60 -10.71 -12.36
N ASP A 350 -1.32 -10.35 -12.34
CA ASP A 350 -0.84 -9.00 -12.65
C ASP A 350 -1.20 -8.59 -14.10
N ILE A 351 -1.08 -9.49 -15.06
CA ILE A 351 -1.48 -9.26 -16.46
C ILE A 351 -2.99 -8.99 -16.55
N GLU A 352 -3.80 -9.75 -15.81
CA GLU A 352 -5.26 -9.55 -15.80
C GLU A 352 -5.65 -8.23 -15.14
N LEU A 353 -5.00 -7.84 -14.06
CA LEU A 353 -5.21 -6.53 -13.44
C LEU A 353 -4.88 -5.37 -14.40
N GLN A 354 -3.79 -5.50 -15.17
CA GLN A 354 -3.45 -4.52 -16.19
C GLN A 354 -4.47 -4.48 -17.34
N ARG A 355 -4.96 -5.64 -17.78
CA ARG A 355 -6.00 -5.75 -18.80
C ARG A 355 -7.29 -5.07 -18.34
N VAL A 356 -7.76 -5.41 -17.15
CA VAL A 356 -8.96 -4.78 -16.56
C VAL A 356 -8.78 -3.29 -16.39
N GLY A 357 -7.62 -2.84 -15.92
CA GLY A 357 -7.27 -1.42 -15.82
C GLY A 357 -7.37 -0.68 -17.16
N ALA A 358 -6.94 -1.31 -18.25
CA ALA A 358 -7.06 -0.76 -19.60
C ALA A 358 -8.54 -0.69 -20.06
N LEU A 359 -9.36 -1.72 -19.78
CA LEU A 359 -10.80 -1.72 -20.08
C LEU A 359 -11.53 -0.62 -19.31
N LEU A 360 -11.25 -0.48 -18.01
CA LEU A 360 -11.80 0.58 -17.18
C LEU A 360 -11.46 1.97 -17.72
N THR A 361 -10.21 2.17 -18.13
CA THR A 361 -9.76 3.43 -18.74
C THR A 361 -10.51 3.71 -20.06
N ALA A 362 -10.75 2.69 -20.87
CA ALA A 362 -11.47 2.86 -22.13
C ALA A 362 -12.95 3.21 -21.92
N ILE A 363 -13.61 2.62 -20.92
CA ILE A 363 -15.05 2.78 -20.70
C ILE A 363 -15.36 4.02 -19.86
N PHE A 364 -14.66 4.22 -18.75
CA PHE A 364 -14.94 5.28 -17.79
C PHE A 364 -13.95 6.46 -17.87
N GLY A 365 -12.71 6.26 -18.33
CA GLY A 365 -11.71 7.31 -18.43
C GLY A 365 -12.13 8.57 -19.19
N PRO A 366 -12.92 8.49 -20.28
CA PRO A 366 -13.42 9.68 -20.99
C PRO A 366 -14.42 10.54 -20.20
N ILE A 367 -15.04 9.99 -19.15
CA ILE A 367 -16.13 10.63 -18.38
C ILE A 367 -15.79 10.82 -16.90
N GLY A 368 -14.63 10.36 -16.45
CA GLY A 368 -14.23 10.52 -15.06
C GLY A 368 -12.86 9.94 -14.74
N GLU A 369 -12.55 9.86 -13.46
CA GLU A 369 -11.31 9.30 -12.94
C GLU A 369 -11.49 7.82 -12.60
N VAL A 370 -10.48 7.01 -12.94
CA VAL A 370 -10.45 5.57 -12.65
C VAL A 370 -9.19 5.25 -11.85
N GLY A 371 -9.34 4.41 -10.84
CA GLY A 371 -8.21 4.01 -10.01
C GLY A 371 -8.35 2.62 -9.41
N ARG A 372 -7.22 2.11 -8.91
CA ARG A 372 -7.16 0.86 -8.17
C ARG A 372 -7.21 1.14 -6.67
N TRP A 373 -8.22 0.56 -6.02
CA TRP A 373 -8.44 0.78 -4.58
C TRP A 373 -7.55 -0.13 -3.73
N GLY A 374 -7.33 -1.36 -4.17
CA GLY A 374 -6.41 -2.32 -3.55
C GLY A 374 -6.69 -3.74 -4.01
N GLY A 375 -5.70 -4.60 -4.06
CA GLY A 375 -5.90 -5.99 -4.49
C GLY A 375 -6.51 -6.11 -5.89
N ASP A 376 -7.70 -6.67 -5.96
CA ASP A 376 -8.57 -6.85 -7.13
C ASP A 376 -9.73 -5.84 -7.20
N GLU A 377 -9.68 -4.79 -6.35
CA GLU A 377 -10.70 -3.75 -6.26
C GLU A 377 -10.32 -2.50 -7.05
N PHE A 378 -11.29 -1.96 -7.80
CA PHE A 378 -11.15 -0.73 -8.57
C PHE A 378 -12.31 0.23 -8.25
N ILE A 379 -12.06 1.52 -8.45
CA ILE A 379 -13.08 2.58 -8.31
C ILE A 379 -13.05 3.48 -9.54
N ALA A 380 -14.26 3.84 -10.01
CA ALA A 380 -14.42 4.95 -10.94
C ALA A 380 -15.24 6.06 -10.26
N VAL A 381 -14.83 7.32 -10.48
CA VAL A 381 -15.45 8.54 -9.97
C VAL A 381 -15.92 9.36 -11.17
N LEU A 382 -17.22 9.50 -11.35
CA LEU A 382 -17.82 9.95 -12.59
C LEU A 382 -18.70 11.18 -12.35
N PRO A 383 -18.14 12.42 -12.48
CA PRO A 383 -18.91 13.65 -12.28
C PRO A 383 -20.02 13.85 -13.31
N ASP A 384 -21.14 14.38 -12.86
CA ASP A 384 -22.27 14.84 -13.67
C ASP A 384 -22.80 13.80 -14.70
N GLN A 385 -22.82 12.52 -14.29
CA GLN A 385 -23.35 11.41 -15.10
C GLN A 385 -24.73 10.97 -14.62
N ASN A 386 -25.44 10.21 -15.47
CA ASN A 386 -26.69 9.55 -15.14
C ASN A 386 -26.45 8.12 -14.65
N VAL A 387 -27.15 7.70 -13.57
CA VAL A 387 -26.87 6.42 -12.89
C VAL A 387 -27.28 5.22 -13.76
N GLU A 388 -28.34 5.31 -14.54
CA GLU A 388 -28.80 4.26 -15.44
C GLU A 388 -27.80 4.04 -16.59
N GLU A 389 -27.24 5.12 -17.16
CA GLU A 389 -26.19 5.01 -18.18
C GLU A 389 -24.92 4.36 -17.64
N ILE A 390 -24.58 4.65 -16.37
CA ILE A 390 -23.41 4.05 -15.73
C ILE A 390 -23.66 2.57 -15.43
N ALA A 391 -24.87 2.20 -15.03
CA ALA A 391 -25.23 0.79 -14.88
C ALA A 391 -25.09 0.01 -16.20
N GLU A 392 -25.59 0.56 -17.32
CA GLU A 392 -25.43 -0.06 -18.65
C GLU A 392 -23.95 -0.14 -19.08
N ARG A 393 -23.12 0.86 -18.75
CA ARG A 393 -21.68 0.84 -19.02
C ARG A 393 -20.97 -0.21 -18.16
N SER A 394 -21.41 -0.39 -16.93
CA SER A 394 -20.91 -1.41 -16.01
C SER A 394 -21.20 -2.81 -16.51
N GLU A 395 -22.41 -3.08 -17.00
CA GLU A 395 -22.76 -4.37 -17.61
C GLU A 395 -21.92 -4.66 -18.88
N ARG A 396 -21.67 -3.64 -19.69
CA ARG A 396 -20.76 -3.77 -20.85
C ARG A 396 -19.32 -4.06 -20.42
N LEU A 397 -18.84 -3.47 -19.34
CA LEU A 397 -17.53 -3.75 -18.77
C LEU A 397 -17.43 -5.22 -18.34
N ILE A 398 -18.43 -5.71 -17.60
CA ILE A 398 -18.49 -7.11 -17.17
C ILE A 398 -18.42 -8.05 -18.36
N SER A 399 -19.26 -7.82 -19.38
CA SER A 399 -19.24 -8.62 -20.59
C SER A 399 -17.86 -8.67 -21.28
N GLN A 400 -17.16 -7.52 -21.34
CA GLN A 400 -15.79 -7.45 -21.92
C GLN A 400 -14.74 -8.13 -21.04
N ILE A 401 -14.90 -8.13 -19.73
CA ILE A 401 -14.01 -8.87 -18.82
C ILE A 401 -14.18 -10.38 -19.06
N GLU A 402 -15.41 -10.85 -19.30
CA GLU A 402 -15.77 -12.26 -19.47
C GLU A 402 -15.43 -12.84 -20.86
N GLU A 403 -15.24 -11.97 -21.88
CA GLU A 403 -14.96 -12.41 -23.25
C GLU A 403 -13.69 -13.27 -23.37
N ASP A 404 -12.69 -13.03 -22.51
CA ASP A 404 -11.41 -13.74 -22.57
C ASP A 404 -11.35 -14.87 -21.52
N ALA A 405 -11.52 -16.11 -21.99
CA ALA A 405 -11.27 -17.29 -21.15
C ALA A 405 -9.78 -17.51 -20.95
N ILE A 406 -9.36 -17.67 -19.70
CA ILE A 406 -7.98 -17.94 -19.33
C ILE A 406 -7.77 -19.46 -19.29
N THR A 407 -7.05 -20.01 -20.27
CA THR A 407 -6.74 -21.44 -20.29
C THR A 407 -5.53 -21.74 -19.40
N VAL A 408 -5.73 -22.49 -18.33
CA VAL A 408 -4.66 -22.96 -17.44
C VAL A 408 -4.64 -24.49 -17.46
N LYS A 409 -3.58 -25.05 -18.03
CA LYS A 409 -3.43 -26.50 -18.23
C LYS A 409 -4.59 -27.09 -19.05
N THR A 410 -5.59 -27.67 -18.38
CA THR A 410 -6.77 -28.31 -19.01
C THR A 410 -8.08 -27.66 -18.57
N SER A 411 -8.04 -26.62 -17.74
CA SER A 411 -9.21 -25.92 -17.21
C SER A 411 -9.31 -24.51 -17.77
N GLU A 412 -10.50 -24.13 -18.18
CA GLU A 412 -10.85 -22.74 -18.51
C GLU A 412 -11.25 -22.03 -17.22
N LEU A 413 -10.52 -20.96 -16.88
CA LEU A 413 -10.88 -20.04 -15.80
C LEU A 413 -11.47 -18.78 -16.44
N ARG A 414 -12.57 -18.30 -15.91
CA ARG A 414 -13.20 -17.05 -16.34
C ARG A 414 -13.10 -16.02 -15.22
N LEU A 415 -12.71 -14.84 -15.62
CA LEU A 415 -12.74 -13.66 -14.78
C LEU A 415 -14.07 -12.95 -15.05
N SER A 416 -14.75 -12.49 -14.01
CA SER A 416 -15.89 -11.62 -14.10
C SER A 416 -15.75 -10.45 -13.13
N ALA A 417 -16.73 -9.61 -12.95
CA ALA A 417 -16.72 -8.54 -11.95
C ALA A 417 -18.08 -8.33 -11.33
N SER A 418 -18.09 -8.09 -10.03
CA SER A 418 -19.25 -7.60 -9.31
C SER A 418 -19.11 -6.10 -9.07
N ILE A 419 -20.12 -5.32 -9.41
CA ILE A 419 -20.05 -3.86 -9.44
C ILE A 419 -21.14 -3.26 -8.56
N GLY A 420 -20.75 -2.33 -7.68
CA GLY A 420 -21.68 -1.51 -6.89
C GLY A 420 -21.62 -0.05 -7.30
N ILE A 421 -22.77 0.59 -7.42
CA ILE A 421 -22.93 1.96 -7.89
C ILE A 421 -23.61 2.78 -6.81
N ALA A 422 -22.98 3.90 -6.41
CA ALA A 422 -23.56 4.85 -5.47
C ALA A 422 -23.46 6.27 -6.00
N GLU A 423 -24.45 7.09 -5.71
CA GLU A 423 -24.63 8.45 -6.20
C GLU A 423 -24.53 9.48 -5.09
N PHE A 424 -23.72 10.53 -5.31
CA PHE A 424 -23.60 11.66 -4.40
C PHE A 424 -24.42 12.85 -4.96
N PRO A 425 -25.22 13.56 -4.16
CA PRO A 425 -25.45 13.37 -2.71
C PRO A 425 -26.61 12.44 -2.34
N GLU A 426 -27.26 11.78 -3.30
CA GLU A 426 -28.50 10.99 -3.11
C GLU A 426 -28.33 9.89 -2.05
N HIS A 427 -27.22 9.14 -2.11
CA HIS A 427 -27.01 7.98 -1.24
C HIS A 427 -26.16 8.29 -0.01
N SER A 428 -25.40 9.39 0.01
CA SER A 428 -24.61 9.83 1.15
C SER A 428 -24.13 11.26 1.00
N ASP A 429 -23.84 11.92 2.13
CA ASP A 429 -23.31 13.29 2.23
C ASP A 429 -21.80 13.35 2.48
N ASN A 430 -21.14 12.20 2.63
CA ASN A 430 -19.72 12.13 2.91
C ASN A 430 -19.02 10.98 2.17
N LEU A 431 -17.69 11.11 2.00
CA LEU A 431 -16.87 10.17 1.26
C LEU A 431 -16.91 8.74 1.85
N GLU A 432 -16.72 8.62 3.16
CA GLU A 432 -16.59 7.33 3.81
C GLU A 432 -17.87 6.51 3.66
N SER A 433 -19.02 7.14 3.92
CA SER A 433 -20.32 6.48 3.79
C SER A 433 -20.68 6.20 2.32
N LEU A 434 -20.30 7.08 1.38
CA LEU A 434 -20.55 6.83 -0.04
C LEU A 434 -19.79 5.59 -0.56
N VAL A 435 -18.53 5.44 -0.15
CA VAL A 435 -17.75 4.25 -0.48
C VAL A 435 -18.38 3.00 0.14
N GLN A 436 -18.89 3.09 1.38
CA GLN A 436 -19.61 1.99 2.02
C GLN A 436 -20.91 1.63 1.29
N CYS A 437 -21.65 2.63 0.79
CA CYS A 437 -22.86 2.39 -0.01
C CYS A 437 -22.51 1.62 -1.30
N ALA A 438 -21.47 2.05 -2.02
CA ALA A 438 -21.07 1.38 -3.24
C ALA A 438 -20.51 -0.04 -2.97
N ASP A 439 -19.74 -0.23 -1.90
CA ASP A 439 -19.25 -1.54 -1.47
C ASP A 439 -20.41 -2.49 -1.10
N ALA A 440 -21.42 -1.99 -0.36
CA ALA A 440 -22.63 -2.77 -0.03
C ALA A 440 -23.39 -3.18 -1.30
N ALA A 441 -23.53 -2.29 -2.27
CA ALA A 441 -24.14 -2.59 -3.56
C ALA A 441 -23.35 -3.66 -4.35
N MET A 442 -22.03 -3.56 -4.37
CA MET A 442 -21.13 -4.57 -4.98
C MET A 442 -21.26 -5.93 -4.30
N TYR A 443 -21.32 -5.96 -2.97
CA TYR A 443 -21.55 -7.19 -2.22
C TYR A 443 -22.91 -7.82 -2.55
N ARG A 444 -23.95 -6.99 -2.71
CA ARG A 444 -25.28 -7.45 -3.14
C ARG A 444 -25.24 -8.08 -4.54
N ALA A 445 -24.46 -7.51 -5.45
CA ALA A 445 -24.23 -8.11 -6.77
C ALA A 445 -23.59 -9.52 -6.64
N LYS A 446 -22.65 -9.70 -5.70
CA LYS A 446 -22.05 -11.02 -5.41
C LYS A 446 -23.05 -12.03 -4.89
N GLU A 447 -23.95 -11.62 -3.98
CA GLU A 447 -24.99 -12.50 -3.43
C GLU A 447 -25.99 -12.94 -4.50
N LEU A 448 -26.34 -12.05 -5.44
CA LEU A 448 -27.28 -12.34 -6.51
C LEU A 448 -26.72 -13.22 -7.64
N GLY A 449 -25.47 -13.69 -7.51
CA GLY A 449 -24.88 -14.64 -8.45
C GLY A 449 -23.62 -14.16 -9.13
N LYS A 450 -23.07 -13.00 -8.73
CA LYS A 450 -21.87 -12.36 -9.31
C LYS A 450 -22.06 -11.90 -10.76
N GLY A 451 -21.04 -11.34 -11.36
CA GLY A 451 -21.06 -10.98 -12.78
C GLY A 451 -22.15 -9.98 -13.14
N GLN A 452 -22.45 -9.01 -12.29
CA GLN A 452 -23.52 -8.03 -12.50
C GLN A 452 -23.24 -6.71 -11.78
N ALA A 453 -23.94 -5.66 -12.19
CA ALA A 453 -23.90 -4.36 -11.54
C ALA A 453 -25.16 -4.14 -10.69
N PHE A 454 -25.00 -3.53 -9.52
CA PHE A 454 -26.10 -3.20 -8.63
C PHE A 454 -26.02 -1.73 -8.18
N ILE A 455 -27.13 -1.01 -8.28
CA ILE A 455 -27.26 0.36 -7.78
C ILE A 455 -27.63 0.27 -6.31
N TYR A 456 -26.96 1.05 -5.47
CA TYR A 456 -27.24 1.10 -4.04
C TYR A 456 -28.71 1.50 -3.77
N GLU A 457 -29.34 0.77 -2.88
CA GLU A 457 -30.69 1.07 -2.37
C GLU A 457 -30.60 1.43 -0.88
N PRO A 458 -31.34 2.43 -0.39
CA PRO A 458 -31.37 2.79 1.02
C PRO A 458 -31.69 1.61 1.94
N GLY A 459 -30.91 1.43 3.00
CA GLY A 459 -31.03 0.32 3.95
C GLY A 459 -30.20 -0.92 3.61
N LEU A 460 -29.54 -0.97 2.46
CA LEU A 460 -28.71 -2.09 2.04
C LEU A 460 -27.46 -2.25 2.95
N TYR A 461 -26.82 -1.15 3.30
CA TYR A 461 -25.66 -1.14 4.19
C TYR A 461 -26.02 -1.60 5.61
N GLU A 462 -27.16 -1.15 6.13
CA GLU A 462 -27.69 -1.55 7.42
C GLU A 462 -28.00 -3.06 7.44
N SER A 463 -28.66 -3.56 6.39
CA SER A 463 -28.99 -4.99 6.28
C SER A 463 -27.72 -5.86 6.20
N MET A 464 -26.72 -5.43 5.44
CA MET A 464 -25.41 -6.12 5.36
C MET A 464 -24.68 -6.12 6.70
N THR A 465 -24.69 -5.00 7.42
CA THR A 465 -24.08 -4.90 8.76
C THR A 465 -24.81 -5.83 9.74
N GLN A 466 -26.13 -5.91 9.67
CA GLN A 466 -26.93 -6.84 10.45
C GLN A 466 -26.59 -8.29 10.11
N GLN A 467 -26.43 -8.63 8.83
CA GLN A 467 -26.07 -9.97 8.39
C GLN A 467 -24.68 -10.39 8.91
N VAL A 468 -23.68 -9.53 8.82
CA VAL A 468 -22.34 -9.78 9.40
C VAL A 468 -22.42 -9.96 10.92
N SER A 469 -23.19 -9.13 11.61
CA SER A 469 -23.44 -9.28 13.04
C SER A 469 -24.11 -10.62 13.37
N MET A 470 -25.11 -11.00 12.57
CA MET A 470 -25.85 -12.25 12.71
C MET A 470 -24.96 -13.49 12.49
N VAL A 471 -24.10 -13.47 11.47
CA VAL A 471 -23.09 -14.53 11.23
C VAL A 471 -22.20 -14.75 12.45
N ASN A 472 -21.65 -13.67 13.00
CA ASN A 472 -20.74 -13.74 14.14
C ASN A 472 -21.46 -14.22 15.42
N ASP A 473 -22.71 -13.78 15.64
CA ASP A 473 -23.51 -14.19 16.79
C ASP A 473 -23.95 -15.64 16.65
N LEU A 474 -24.38 -16.08 15.46
CA LEU A 474 -24.71 -17.48 15.20
C LEU A 474 -23.52 -18.40 15.45
N ARG A 475 -22.33 -18.05 14.92
CA ARG A 475 -21.11 -18.85 15.15
C ARG A 475 -20.83 -19.01 16.63
N ARG A 476 -20.85 -17.91 17.39
CA ARG A 476 -20.65 -17.96 18.84
C ARG A 476 -21.70 -18.78 19.54
N THR A 477 -22.97 -18.70 19.12
CA THR A 477 -24.09 -19.49 19.69
C THR A 477 -23.87 -20.97 19.45
N VAL A 478 -23.49 -21.37 18.23
CA VAL A 478 -23.22 -22.78 17.88
C VAL A 478 -22.00 -23.31 18.63
N GLU A 479 -20.90 -22.57 18.64
CA GLU A 479 -19.65 -22.98 19.34
C GLU A 479 -19.81 -23.13 20.85
N ASN A 480 -20.75 -22.44 21.47
CA ASN A 480 -21.02 -22.52 22.91
C ASN A 480 -22.24 -23.36 23.25
N HIS A 481 -22.83 -24.12 22.33
CA HIS A 481 -24.02 -24.97 22.53
C HIS A 481 -25.17 -24.20 23.17
N LEU A 482 -25.48 -22.99 22.62
CA LEU A 482 -26.54 -22.11 23.12
C LEU A 482 -27.80 -22.10 22.22
N LEU A 483 -27.89 -23.04 21.30
CA LEU A 483 -29.11 -23.26 20.51
C LEU A 483 -30.16 -23.96 21.33
N ASP A 484 -31.43 -23.60 21.14
CA ASP A 484 -32.56 -24.30 21.71
C ASP A 484 -33.10 -25.33 20.71
N PHE A 485 -33.60 -26.45 21.22
CA PHE A 485 -34.23 -27.49 20.41
C PHE A 485 -35.64 -27.72 20.87
N TYR A 486 -36.61 -27.46 19.96
CA TYR A 486 -38.03 -27.64 20.18
C TYR A 486 -38.44 -28.97 19.58
N ILE A 487 -39.58 -29.51 20.04
CA ILE A 487 -40.20 -30.75 19.49
C ILE A 487 -41.55 -30.42 18.91
N GLN A 488 -41.85 -31.01 17.73
CA GLN A 488 -43.19 -31.08 17.18
C GLN A 488 -43.61 -32.53 16.98
N GLY A 489 -44.80 -32.88 17.40
CA GLY A 489 -45.32 -34.24 17.34
C GLY A 489 -45.70 -34.71 15.96
N LYS A 490 -45.51 -36.02 15.69
CA LYS A 490 -46.05 -36.77 14.55
C LYS A 490 -47.19 -37.64 15.05
N TYR A 491 -48.36 -37.50 14.42
CA TYR A 491 -49.64 -38.13 14.91
C TYR A 491 -50.19 -39.05 13.85
N ASP A 492 -50.90 -40.11 14.33
CA ASP A 492 -51.70 -40.94 13.44
C ASP A 492 -53.10 -40.33 13.15
N LEU A 493 -53.92 -41.01 12.35
CA LEU A 493 -55.26 -40.57 12.01
C LEU A 493 -56.22 -40.48 13.24
N HIS A 494 -55.90 -41.14 14.33
CA HIS A 494 -56.67 -41.12 15.59
C HIS A 494 -56.23 -40.00 16.51
N GLY A 495 -55.17 -39.24 16.13
CA GLY A 495 -54.56 -38.19 16.95
C GLY A 495 -53.66 -38.74 18.04
N GLU A 496 -53.25 -40.00 17.94
CA GLU A 496 -52.23 -40.58 18.87
C GLU A 496 -50.82 -40.17 18.43
N LEU A 497 -50.02 -39.78 19.42
CA LEU A 497 -48.61 -39.42 19.22
C LEU A 497 -47.79 -40.67 18.88
N LYS A 498 -47.08 -40.66 17.75
CA LYS A 498 -46.28 -41.80 17.27
C LYS A 498 -44.78 -41.49 17.11
N GLY A 499 -44.43 -40.21 17.16
CA GLY A 499 -43.05 -39.71 17.01
C GLY A 499 -42.97 -38.20 17.16
N GLY A 500 -41.80 -37.64 16.98
CA GLY A 500 -41.63 -36.21 16.99
C GLY A 500 -40.46 -35.75 16.14
N GLU A 501 -40.42 -34.52 15.78
CA GLU A 501 -39.30 -33.87 15.05
C GLU A 501 -38.64 -32.85 15.94
N VAL A 502 -37.30 -32.92 16.04
CA VAL A 502 -36.45 -31.97 16.77
C VAL A 502 -36.07 -30.82 15.84
N LEU A 503 -36.49 -29.65 16.22
CA LEU A 503 -36.42 -28.44 15.41
C LEU A 503 -35.54 -27.37 16.09
N CYS A 504 -34.43 -27.04 15.48
CA CYS A 504 -33.52 -26.03 15.99
C CYS A 504 -34.20 -24.65 16.08
N ARG A 505 -33.95 -23.94 17.16
CA ARG A 505 -34.39 -22.56 17.41
C ARG A 505 -33.20 -21.74 17.85
N TRP A 506 -33.07 -20.57 17.27
CA TRP A 506 -32.07 -19.61 17.67
C TRP A 506 -32.71 -18.39 18.34
N ILE A 507 -32.47 -18.26 19.64
CA ILE A 507 -32.90 -17.12 20.44
C ILE A 507 -31.67 -16.29 20.74
N SER A 508 -31.39 -15.30 19.89
CA SER A 508 -30.24 -14.41 20.01
C SER A 508 -30.49 -13.33 21.05
N GLY A 509 -29.50 -13.06 21.89
CA GLY A 509 -29.51 -11.90 22.79
C GLY A 509 -29.47 -10.55 22.06
N LEU A 510 -28.99 -10.52 20.81
CA LEU A 510 -28.86 -9.33 19.98
C LEU A 510 -30.01 -9.18 18.97
N HIS A 511 -30.46 -10.27 18.36
CA HIS A 511 -31.42 -10.28 17.25
C HIS A 511 -32.83 -10.83 17.66
N GLY A 512 -32.97 -11.24 18.92
CA GLY A 512 -34.24 -11.85 19.37
C GLY A 512 -34.43 -13.26 18.80
N VAL A 513 -35.68 -13.65 18.56
CA VAL A 513 -36.01 -14.94 17.94
C VAL A 513 -35.77 -14.87 16.45
N VAL A 514 -34.78 -15.62 15.97
CA VAL A 514 -34.42 -15.68 14.55
C VAL A 514 -35.04 -16.92 13.92
N SER A 515 -35.76 -16.70 12.79
CA SER A 515 -36.42 -17.81 12.07
C SER A 515 -35.39 -18.78 11.47
N PRO A 516 -35.65 -20.11 11.51
CA PRO A 516 -34.83 -21.12 10.83
C PRO A 516 -34.64 -20.82 9.34
N ALA A 517 -35.62 -20.29 8.65
CA ALA A 517 -35.50 -19.89 7.25
C ALA A 517 -34.48 -18.77 7.00
N VAL A 518 -34.06 -18.04 8.04
CA VAL A 518 -33.04 -17.00 7.96
C VAL A 518 -31.68 -17.54 8.36
N PHE A 519 -31.58 -18.24 9.51
CA PHE A 519 -30.26 -18.61 10.03
C PHE A 519 -29.71 -19.94 9.48
N ILE A 520 -30.54 -20.88 9.02
CA ILE A 520 -30.06 -22.14 8.44
C ILE A 520 -29.26 -21.91 7.15
N PRO A 521 -29.71 -21.09 6.18
CA PRO A 521 -28.89 -20.75 5.02
C PRO A 521 -27.54 -20.11 5.40
N ILE A 522 -27.55 -19.22 6.40
CA ILE A 522 -26.31 -18.62 6.94
C ILE A 522 -25.40 -19.69 7.53
N ALA A 523 -25.97 -20.63 8.28
CA ALA A 523 -25.18 -21.73 8.87
C ALA A 523 -24.56 -22.62 7.79
N GLU A 524 -25.29 -22.96 6.74
CA GLU A 524 -24.78 -23.73 5.59
C GLU A 524 -23.63 -23.01 4.87
N GLU A 525 -23.80 -21.72 4.58
CA GLU A 525 -22.79 -20.90 3.94
C GLU A 525 -21.51 -20.79 4.78
N GLN A 526 -21.68 -20.70 6.11
CA GLN A 526 -20.58 -20.62 7.08
C GLN A 526 -20.05 -21.99 7.54
N LYS A 527 -20.62 -23.10 7.02
CA LYS A 527 -20.27 -24.48 7.39
C LYS A 527 -20.50 -24.78 8.88
N LEU A 528 -21.50 -24.16 9.47
CA LEU A 528 -21.95 -24.39 10.83
C LEU A 528 -23.06 -25.44 10.91
N ASP A 529 -23.69 -25.77 9.80
CA ASP A 529 -24.79 -26.69 9.63
C ASP A 529 -24.48 -28.10 10.22
N SER A 530 -23.26 -28.60 10.01
CA SER A 530 -22.86 -29.89 10.59
C SER A 530 -22.82 -29.87 12.12
N ALA A 531 -22.34 -28.79 12.73
CA ALA A 531 -22.32 -28.64 14.17
C ALA A 531 -23.72 -28.52 14.75
N ILE A 532 -24.63 -27.79 14.05
CA ILE A 532 -26.04 -27.71 14.45
C ILE A 532 -26.72 -29.08 14.41
N GLY A 533 -26.52 -29.87 13.36
CA GLY A 533 -27.08 -31.19 13.23
C GLY A 533 -26.59 -32.17 14.30
N LEU A 534 -25.31 -32.12 14.70
CA LEU A 534 -24.79 -32.92 15.79
C LEU A 534 -25.42 -32.51 17.12
N GLN A 535 -25.56 -31.20 17.41
CA GLN A 535 -26.23 -30.73 18.63
C GLN A 535 -27.72 -31.12 18.63
N ALA A 536 -28.40 -31.09 17.48
CA ALA A 536 -29.77 -31.56 17.37
C ALA A 536 -29.87 -33.08 17.68
N LEU A 537 -28.91 -33.88 17.23
CA LEU A 537 -28.85 -35.31 17.54
C LEU A 537 -28.57 -35.56 19.01
N GLU A 538 -27.66 -34.83 19.63
CA GLU A 538 -27.43 -34.87 21.07
C GLU A 538 -28.73 -34.57 21.87
N ALA A 539 -29.42 -33.47 21.50
CA ALA A 539 -30.68 -33.09 22.11
C ALA A 539 -31.77 -34.17 21.93
N ALA A 540 -31.87 -34.79 20.75
CA ALA A 540 -32.81 -35.90 20.51
C ALA A 540 -32.50 -37.09 21.41
N CYS A 541 -31.23 -37.45 21.55
CA CYS A 541 -30.82 -38.54 22.44
C CYS A 541 -31.15 -38.21 23.90
N ASP A 542 -30.85 -37.00 24.36
CA ASP A 542 -31.20 -36.56 25.72
C ASP A 542 -32.70 -36.63 25.96
N TYR A 543 -33.53 -36.20 25.03
CA TYR A 543 -34.98 -36.22 25.15
C TYR A 543 -35.53 -37.65 25.18
N ILE A 544 -34.99 -38.56 24.37
CA ILE A 544 -35.35 -39.98 24.39
C ILE A 544 -34.98 -40.62 25.75
N SER A 545 -33.77 -40.41 26.24
CA SER A 545 -33.33 -40.89 27.55
C SER A 545 -34.22 -40.39 28.68
N ILE A 546 -34.63 -39.12 28.64
CA ILE A 546 -35.55 -38.55 29.65
C ILE A 546 -36.94 -39.18 29.54
N MET A 547 -37.49 -39.38 28.32
CA MET A 547 -38.77 -40.09 28.14
C MET A 547 -38.72 -41.52 28.68
N GLU A 548 -37.71 -42.29 28.31
CA GLU A 548 -37.54 -43.66 28.83
C GLU A 548 -37.45 -43.70 30.35
N SER A 549 -36.69 -42.77 30.96
CA SER A 549 -36.55 -42.72 32.42
C SER A 549 -37.82 -42.35 33.18
N GLN A 550 -38.69 -41.50 32.59
CA GLN A 550 -39.88 -40.94 33.22
C GLN A 550 -41.16 -41.75 32.91
N GLN A 551 -41.27 -42.30 31.71
CA GLN A 551 -42.48 -42.94 31.22
C GLN A 551 -42.34 -44.47 31.02
N GLY A 552 -41.09 -44.95 30.97
CA GLY A 552 -40.78 -46.38 30.71
C GLY A 552 -40.95 -46.77 29.22
N ASP A 553 -41.30 -45.82 28.37
CA ASP A 553 -41.38 -45.98 26.91
C ASP A 553 -41.02 -44.66 26.23
N ALA A 554 -40.35 -44.71 25.08
CA ALA A 554 -39.97 -43.54 24.31
C ALA A 554 -40.51 -43.62 22.90
N ILE A 555 -40.77 -42.45 22.31
CA ILE A 555 -41.14 -42.33 20.91
C ILE A 555 -39.92 -42.02 20.04
N PRO A 556 -39.90 -42.47 18.79
CA PRO A 556 -38.82 -42.08 17.86
C PRO A 556 -38.83 -40.58 17.59
N LEU A 557 -37.63 -39.99 17.58
CA LEU A 557 -37.42 -38.58 17.23
C LEU A 557 -36.64 -38.44 15.93
N SER A 558 -37.09 -37.55 15.09
CA SER A 558 -36.39 -37.23 13.85
C SER A 558 -35.52 -35.99 14.00
N VAL A 559 -34.41 -35.96 13.27
CA VAL A 559 -33.42 -34.90 13.26
C VAL A 559 -33.04 -34.56 11.82
N ASN A 560 -33.07 -33.29 11.48
CA ASN A 560 -32.67 -32.79 10.17
C ASN A 560 -31.15 -32.85 10.01
N ILE A 561 -30.67 -33.43 8.89
CA ILE A 561 -29.26 -33.59 8.55
C ILE A 561 -28.96 -32.83 7.26
N SER A 562 -27.92 -31.98 7.31
CA SER A 562 -27.51 -31.20 6.12
C SER A 562 -26.80 -32.07 5.08
N ALA A 563 -26.81 -31.58 3.84
CA ALA A 563 -26.09 -32.21 2.74
C ALA A 563 -24.56 -32.26 3.02
N ASN A 564 -23.99 -31.22 3.62
CA ASN A 564 -22.57 -31.18 3.98
C ASN A 564 -22.22 -32.25 5.02
N GLN A 565 -23.08 -32.42 6.02
CA GLN A 565 -22.92 -33.38 7.08
C GLN A 565 -23.03 -34.84 6.55
N MET A 566 -24.01 -35.11 5.69
CA MET A 566 -24.20 -36.43 5.09
C MET A 566 -23.02 -36.83 4.19
N LEU A 567 -22.36 -35.86 3.55
CA LEU A 567 -21.20 -36.11 2.68
C LEU A 567 -19.88 -36.19 3.46
N ASP A 568 -19.87 -35.90 4.75
CA ASP A 568 -18.71 -36.08 5.62
C ASP A 568 -18.52 -37.61 5.93
N PRO A 569 -17.40 -38.20 5.53
CA PRO A 569 -17.14 -39.63 5.81
C PRO A 569 -17.12 -39.97 7.30
N GLY A 570 -16.86 -39.01 8.18
CA GLY A 570 -16.81 -39.22 9.63
C GLY A 570 -18.17 -39.14 10.31
N PHE A 571 -19.20 -38.65 9.62
CA PHE A 571 -20.52 -38.43 10.23
C PHE A 571 -21.20 -39.69 10.75
N PRO A 572 -21.24 -40.85 10.05
CA PRO A 572 -21.85 -42.07 10.59
C PRO A 572 -21.25 -42.50 11.93
N ASP A 573 -19.92 -42.47 12.07
CA ASP A 573 -19.25 -42.83 13.31
C ASP A 573 -19.57 -41.84 14.45
N GLN A 574 -19.66 -40.53 14.14
CA GLN A 574 -20.05 -39.51 15.12
C GLN A 574 -21.50 -39.72 15.59
N ALA A 575 -22.43 -39.97 14.67
CA ALA A 575 -23.83 -40.24 15.03
C ALA A 575 -23.98 -41.46 15.95
N VAL A 576 -23.29 -42.53 15.62
CA VAL A 576 -23.29 -43.74 16.47
C VAL A 576 -22.69 -43.46 17.85
N SER A 577 -21.59 -42.71 17.91
CA SER A 577 -20.94 -42.32 19.18
C SER A 577 -21.90 -41.55 20.09
N ILE A 578 -22.62 -40.53 19.52
CA ILE A 578 -23.60 -39.74 20.27
C ILE A 578 -24.71 -40.64 20.87
N CYS A 579 -25.26 -41.56 20.07
CA CYS A 579 -26.26 -42.49 20.55
C CYS A 579 -25.71 -43.39 21.69
N MET A 580 -24.51 -43.91 21.54
CA MET A 580 -23.86 -44.75 22.55
C MET A 580 -23.59 -43.98 23.83
N ASP A 581 -23.07 -42.78 23.76
CA ASP A 581 -22.75 -41.92 24.90
C ASP A 581 -23.99 -41.59 25.75
N ASN A 582 -25.16 -41.48 25.08
CA ASN A 582 -26.45 -41.20 25.71
C ASN A 582 -27.26 -42.48 26.01
N ASN A 583 -26.71 -43.69 25.75
CA ASN A 583 -27.37 -44.98 25.89
C ASN A 583 -28.72 -45.10 25.13
N VAL A 584 -28.84 -44.49 23.99
CA VAL A 584 -30.01 -44.52 23.11
C VAL A 584 -29.79 -45.50 21.97
N SER A 585 -30.78 -46.35 21.68
CA SER A 585 -30.72 -47.21 20.48
C SER A 585 -30.93 -46.37 19.21
N PRO A 586 -30.09 -46.50 18.18
CA PRO A 586 -30.24 -45.78 16.93
C PRO A 586 -31.61 -45.95 16.24
N GLU A 587 -32.37 -47.03 16.54
CA GLU A 587 -33.73 -47.24 16.00
C GLU A 587 -34.78 -46.23 16.47
N PHE A 588 -34.49 -45.48 17.57
CA PHE A 588 -35.30 -44.37 18.02
C PHE A 588 -34.97 -43.05 17.34
N ILE A 589 -33.89 -43.01 16.54
CA ILE A 589 -33.47 -41.82 15.79
C ILE A 589 -33.82 -41.98 14.31
N GLU A 590 -34.61 -41.05 13.78
CA GLU A 590 -34.86 -40.92 12.36
C GLU A 590 -34.08 -39.74 11.80
N LEU A 591 -33.20 -39.98 10.83
CA LEU A 591 -32.39 -38.94 10.20
C LEU A 591 -33.12 -38.46 8.93
N GLU A 592 -33.49 -37.19 8.90
CA GLU A 592 -34.21 -36.54 7.81
C GLU A 592 -33.22 -35.80 6.89
N LEU A 593 -33.32 -36.02 5.59
CA LEU A 593 -32.46 -35.42 4.61
C LEU A 593 -33.24 -34.95 3.40
N THR A 594 -32.90 -33.79 2.87
CA THR A 594 -33.53 -33.22 1.68
C THR A 594 -32.96 -33.83 0.38
N GLU A 595 -33.68 -33.71 -0.73
CA GLU A 595 -33.26 -34.18 -2.06
C GLU A 595 -31.91 -33.62 -2.52
N SER A 596 -31.50 -32.45 -2.03
CA SER A 596 -30.27 -31.76 -2.39
C SER A 596 -28.97 -32.55 -2.15
N VAL A 597 -28.99 -33.49 -1.24
CA VAL A 597 -27.86 -34.39 -0.94
C VAL A 597 -27.46 -35.21 -2.17
N PHE A 598 -28.44 -35.74 -2.91
CA PHE A 598 -28.20 -36.58 -4.09
C PHE A 598 -27.72 -35.81 -5.31
N ILE A 599 -28.09 -34.54 -5.40
CA ILE A 599 -27.65 -33.65 -6.51
C ILE A 599 -26.15 -33.38 -6.38
N ARG A 600 -25.62 -33.26 -5.18
CA ARG A 600 -24.19 -32.96 -4.96
C ARG A 600 -23.26 -34.14 -5.21
N ASP A 601 -23.48 -35.28 -4.57
CA ASP A 601 -22.72 -36.52 -4.78
C ASP A 601 -23.54 -37.75 -4.38
N GLU A 602 -24.28 -38.29 -5.35
CA GLU A 602 -25.14 -39.48 -5.17
C GLU A 602 -24.38 -40.69 -4.60
N LYS A 603 -23.14 -40.93 -5.09
CA LYS A 603 -22.39 -42.11 -4.67
C LYS A 603 -21.92 -42.06 -3.23
N SER A 604 -21.46 -40.89 -2.79
CA SER A 604 -21.05 -40.70 -1.40
C SER A 604 -22.24 -40.70 -0.45
N ALA A 605 -23.34 -40.03 -0.85
CA ALA A 605 -24.59 -40.07 -0.09
C ALA A 605 -25.12 -41.49 0.10
N LEU A 606 -25.22 -42.28 -0.95
CA LEU A 606 -25.68 -43.69 -0.85
C LEU A 606 -24.79 -44.57 0.05
N ARG A 607 -23.49 -44.32 0.08
CA ARG A 607 -22.58 -45.05 1.01
C ARG A 607 -22.86 -44.70 2.47
N ALA A 608 -22.96 -43.41 2.78
CA ALA A 608 -23.23 -42.91 4.11
C ALA A 608 -24.60 -43.42 4.63
N LEU A 609 -25.65 -43.33 3.80
CA LEU A 609 -26.97 -43.83 4.12
C LEU A 609 -26.98 -45.34 4.44
N ASN A 610 -26.30 -46.17 3.62
CA ASN A 610 -26.22 -47.59 3.88
C ASN A 610 -25.49 -47.89 5.21
N THR A 611 -24.41 -47.16 5.51
CA THR A 611 -23.68 -47.29 6.78
C THR A 611 -24.59 -46.94 7.98
N LEU A 612 -25.32 -45.82 7.92
CA LEU A 612 -26.24 -45.41 8.99
C LEU A 612 -27.35 -46.42 9.20
N ARG A 613 -27.94 -46.95 8.10
CA ARG A 613 -28.94 -48.01 8.20
C ARG A 613 -28.41 -49.32 8.80
N GLU A 614 -27.18 -49.72 8.45
CA GLU A 614 -26.52 -50.86 9.05
C GLU A 614 -26.33 -50.71 10.57
N HIS A 615 -26.19 -49.46 11.04
CA HIS A 615 -26.11 -49.14 12.46
C HIS A 615 -27.50 -49.04 13.16
N GLY A 616 -28.59 -49.14 12.39
CA GLY A 616 -29.95 -49.18 12.92
C GLY A 616 -30.70 -47.86 12.91
N PHE A 617 -30.13 -46.80 12.34
CA PHE A 617 -30.85 -45.52 12.17
C PHE A 617 -32.00 -45.67 11.16
N ARG A 618 -33.13 -45.01 11.42
CA ARG A 618 -34.21 -44.81 10.43
C ARG A 618 -33.86 -43.65 9.52
N LEU A 619 -34.19 -43.78 8.26
CA LEU A 619 -33.85 -42.77 7.25
C LEU A 619 -35.09 -42.26 6.56
N SER A 620 -35.30 -40.97 6.56
CA SER A 620 -36.44 -40.33 5.90
C SER A 620 -36.00 -39.29 4.89
N LEU A 621 -36.76 -39.19 3.81
CA LEU A 621 -36.57 -38.15 2.77
C LEU A 621 -37.53 -37.01 3.06
N ASP A 622 -37.00 -35.81 3.22
CA ASP A 622 -37.73 -34.61 3.56
C ASP A 622 -38.03 -33.70 2.34
N ASP A 623 -38.99 -32.79 2.48
CA ASP A 623 -39.43 -31.78 1.48
C ASP A 623 -39.80 -32.41 0.13
N PHE A 624 -40.31 -33.66 0.09
CA PHE A 624 -40.59 -34.33 -1.15
C PHE A 624 -41.72 -33.69 -1.92
N GLY A 625 -41.42 -33.28 -3.17
CA GLY A 625 -42.36 -32.65 -4.07
C GLY A 625 -42.34 -31.12 -4.09
N SER A 626 -41.46 -30.49 -3.33
CA SER A 626 -41.25 -29.03 -3.35
C SER A 626 -40.47 -28.50 -4.54
N GLY A 627 -39.74 -29.37 -5.29
CA GLY A 627 -38.83 -29.00 -6.38
C GLY A 627 -38.81 -29.96 -7.57
N PHE A 628 -37.68 -30.03 -8.27
CA PHE A 628 -37.45 -30.97 -9.36
C PHE A 628 -37.12 -32.36 -8.82
N SER A 629 -38.16 -33.08 -8.38
CA SER A 629 -38.02 -34.44 -7.83
C SER A 629 -37.57 -35.42 -8.91
N SER A 630 -36.32 -35.84 -8.88
CA SER A 630 -35.89 -36.98 -9.68
C SER A 630 -36.22 -38.28 -8.92
N LEU A 631 -37.24 -38.99 -9.38
CA LEU A 631 -37.62 -40.29 -8.85
C LEU A 631 -36.51 -41.37 -8.93
N SER A 632 -35.35 -41.05 -9.49
CA SER A 632 -34.26 -41.99 -9.69
C SER A 632 -33.65 -42.49 -8.40
N TYR A 633 -33.51 -41.63 -7.38
CA TYR A 633 -32.90 -42.02 -6.10
C TYR A 633 -33.86 -42.88 -5.23
N LEU A 634 -35.19 -42.71 -5.33
CA LEU A 634 -36.12 -43.65 -4.70
C LEU A 634 -36.00 -45.08 -5.22
N ARG A 635 -35.52 -45.25 -6.45
CA ARG A 635 -35.17 -46.56 -7.00
C ARG A 635 -33.80 -47.08 -6.54
N SER A 636 -32.86 -46.12 -6.33
CA SER A 636 -31.48 -46.48 -5.97
C SER A 636 -31.29 -46.77 -4.47
N PHE A 637 -32.13 -46.16 -3.63
CA PHE A 637 -32.13 -46.33 -2.18
C PHE A 637 -33.55 -46.54 -1.64
N GLN A 638 -33.70 -47.47 -0.73
CA GLN A 638 -34.95 -47.76 -0.08
C GLN A 638 -35.04 -46.94 1.22
N PHE A 639 -35.80 -45.81 1.16
CA PHE A 639 -36.14 -45.05 2.37
C PHE A 639 -37.27 -45.79 3.13
N GLU A 640 -37.22 -45.66 4.46
CA GLU A 640 -38.28 -46.15 5.32
C GLU A 640 -39.49 -45.19 5.31
N VAL A 641 -39.20 -43.88 5.25
CA VAL A 641 -40.19 -42.82 5.37
C VAL A 641 -39.94 -41.75 4.29
N VAL A 642 -41.01 -41.15 3.76
CA VAL A 642 -40.98 -39.94 2.92
C VAL A 642 -41.94 -38.91 3.52
N LYS A 643 -41.44 -37.70 3.79
CA LYS A 643 -42.25 -36.55 4.24
C LYS A 643 -42.70 -35.77 3.02
N VAL A 644 -44.01 -35.66 2.88
CA VAL A 644 -44.63 -34.93 1.75
C VAL A 644 -44.84 -33.50 2.15
N ASP A 645 -44.20 -32.59 1.40
CA ASP A 645 -44.18 -31.16 1.66
C ASP A 645 -45.61 -30.53 1.64
N LYS A 646 -45.80 -29.54 2.47
CA LYS A 646 -47.06 -28.82 2.59
C LYS A 646 -47.60 -28.26 1.27
N SER A 647 -46.74 -27.91 0.31
CA SER A 647 -47.18 -27.37 -1.00
C SER A 647 -48.06 -28.34 -1.77
N LEU A 648 -47.87 -29.66 -1.58
CA LEU A 648 -48.69 -30.70 -2.18
C LEU A 648 -50.01 -30.95 -1.44
N ILE A 649 -50.10 -30.53 -0.17
CA ILE A 649 -51.31 -30.67 0.67
C ILE A 649 -52.15 -29.40 0.59
N GLN A 650 -51.53 -28.26 0.40
CA GLN A 650 -52.25 -26.99 0.27
C GLN A 650 -53.23 -27.01 -0.92
N GLY A 651 -54.51 -26.73 -0.63
CA GLY A 651 -55.52 -26.64 -1.65
C GLY A 651 -56.14 -27.96 -2.11
N ILE A 652 -55.74 -29.13 -1.57
CA ILE A 652 -56.30 -30.44 -1.97
C ILE A 652 -57.81 -30.51 -1.78
N HIS A 653 -58.39 -29.76 -0.85
CA HIS A 653 -59.84 -29.69 -0.58
C HIS A 653 -60.56 -28.77 -1.55
N GLN A 654 -59.87 -27.97 -2.35
CA GLN A 654 -60.48 -26.98 -3.30
C GLN A 654 -60.16 -27.31 -4.75
N ASP A 655 -59.01 -27.93 -5.04
CA ASP A 655 -58.54 -28.22 -6.38
C ASP A 655 -58.49 -29.74 -6.63
N SER A 656 -59.33 -30.23 -7.55
CA SER A 656 -59.37 -31.64 -7.93
C SER A 656 -58.08 -32.13 -8.60
N LYS A 657 -57.31 -31.25 -9.26
CA LYS A 657 -56.02 -31.62 -9.85
C LYS A 657 -54.94 -31.80 -8.76
N ALA A 658 -54.92 -30.90 -7.76
CA ALA A 658 -54.05 -31.01 -6.62
C ALA A 658 -54.32 -32.33 -5.88
N ASN A 659 -55.59 -32.65 -5.63
CA ASN A 659 -56.01 -33.89 -4.99
C ASN A 659 -55.62 -35.14 -5.82
N ALA A 660 -55.78 -35.09 -7.16
CA ALA A 660 -55.38 -36.20 -8.02
C ALA A 660 -53.86 -36.41 -8.04
N LEU A 661 -53.06 -35.33 -8.04
CA LEU A 661 -51.59 -35.40 -7.97
C LEU A 661 -51.16 -35.97 -6.61
N PHE A 662 -51.70 -35.47 -5.52
CA PHE A 662 -51.41 -35.99 -4.19
C PHE A 662 -51.72 -37.48 -4.08
N ASN A 663 -52.93 -37.95 -4.46
CA ASN A 663 -53.29 -39.37 -4.41
C ASN A 663 -52.40 -40.22 -5.32
N GLY A 664 -52.03 -39.72 -6.51
CA GLY A 664 -51.12 -40.43 -7.43
C GLY A 664 -49.74 -40.61 -6.81
N LEU A 665 -49.20 -39.56 -6.17
CA LEU A 665 -47.93 -39.60 -5.48
C LEU A 665 -47.97 -40.60 -4.32
N ILE A 666 -48.95 -40.52 -3.44
CA ILE A 666 -49.09 -41.42 -2.31
C ILE A 666 -49.19 -42.88 -2.76
N ALA A 667 -50.01 -43.17 -3.79
CA ALA A 667 -50.13 -44.52 -4.37
C ALA A 667 -48.82 -45.03 -4.89
N MET A 668 -47.99 -44.17 -5.50
CA MET A 668 -46.63 -44.52 -5.96
C MET A 668 -45.74 -44.87 -4.77
N LEU A 669 -45.62 -44.04 -3.72
CA LEU A 669 -44.82 -44.26 -2.55
C LEU A 669 -45.17 -45.56 -1.85
N LYS A 670 -46.48 -45.83 -1.67
CA LYS A 670 -47.02 -47.07 -1.11
C LYS A 670 -46.63 -48.30 -1.94
N SER A 671 -46.66 -48.20 -3.28
CA SER A 671 -46.26 -49.29 -4.14
C SER A 671 -44.75 -49.66 -3.98
N LEU A 672 -43.94 -48.72 -3.47
CA LEU A 672 -42.55 -48.87 -3.12
C LEU A 672 -42.35 -49.34 -1.67
N GLN A 673 -43.45 -49.55 -0.91
CA GLN A 673 -43.43 -49.90 0.52
C GLN A 673 -42.74 -48.85 1.41
N ILE A 674 -42.98 -47.57 1.10
CA ILE A 674 -42.45 -46.43 1.83
C ILE A 674 -43.57 -45.85 2.68
N ASP A 675 -43.32 -45.65 3.98
CA ASP A 675 -44.23 -44.93 4.87
C ASP A 675 -44.30 -43.45 4.54
N VAL A 676 -45.44 -42.83 4.72
CA VAL A 676 -45.65 -41.41 4.34
C VAL A 676 -46.01 -40.59 5.56
N VAL A 677 -45.28 -39.50 5.76
CA VAL A 677 -45.65 -38.44 6.70
C VAL A 677 -46.18 -37.22 5.90
N ALA A 678 -47.40 -36.78 6.20
CA ALA A 678 -47.95 -35.59 5.61
C ALA A 678 -47.59 -34.34 6.44
N GLU A 679 -46.89 -33.38 5.85
CA GLU A 679 -46.47 -32.15 6.53
C GLU A 679 -47.44 -30.99 6.33
N GLY A 680 -47.42 -30.03 7.27
CA GLY A 680 -48.20 -28.81 7.16
C GLY A 680 -49.72 -29.05 7.20
N VAL A 681 -50.16 -30.06 7.93
CA VAL A 681 -51.58 -30.28 8.22
C VAL A 681 -52.05 -29.19 9.18
N GLU A 682 -52.62 -28.09 8.63
CA GLU A 682 -53.04 -26.91 9.39
C GLU A 682 -54.55 -26.87 9.65
N LEU A 683 -55.31 -27.58 8.85
CA LEU A 683 -56.78 -27.52 8.87
C LEU A 683 -57.42 -28.92 9.04
N GLU A 684 -58.44 -29.03 9.86
CA GLU A 684 -59.26 -30.23 10.01
C GLU A 684 -59.81 -30.77 8.68
N SER A 685 -60.10 -29.85 7.75
CA SER A 685 -60.57 -30.18 6.41
C SER A 685 -59.62 -31.05 5.57
N TYR A 686 -58.38 -31.18 5.94
CA TYR A 686 -57.40 -32.06 5.28
C TYR A 686 -57.52 -33.51 5.72
N LEU A 687 -58.00 -33.79 6.94
CA LEU A 687 -58.05 -35.14 7.53
C LEU A 687 -58.81 -36.17 6.66
N PRO A 688 -59.99 -35.91 6.07
CA PRO A 688 -60.65 -36.87 5.20
C PRO A 688 -59.81 -37.28 3.98
N PHE A 689 -58.95 -36.40 3.46
CA PHE A 689 -58.09 -36.68 2.33
C PHE A 689 -56.90 -37.53 2.77
N MET A 690 -56.37 -37.32 3.99
CA MET A 690 -55.34 -38.14 4.59
C MET A 690 -55.83 -39.56 4.84
N GLU A 691 -57.07 -39.70 5.37
CA GLU A 691 -57.73 -40.99 5.58
C GLU A 691 -57.99 -41.72 4.25
N GLN A 692 -58.51 -41.03 3.26
CA GLN A 692 -58.73 -41.60 1.92
C GLN A 692 -57.44 -42.07 1.27
N ALA A 693 -56.34 -41.32 1.44
CA ALA A 693 -55.01 -41.66 0.93
C ALA A 693 -54.30 -42.72 1.83
N ASP A 694 -54.90 -43.11 2.98
CA ASP A 694 -54.36 -44.00 3.96
C ASP A 694 -52.95 -43.58 4.41
N ILE A 695 -52.78 -42.30 4.82
CA ILE A 695 -51.58 -41.72 5.35
C ILE A 695 -51.38 -42.20 6.79
N GLN A 696 -50.20 -42.69 7.12
CA GLN A 696 -49.92 -43.24 8.43
C GLN A 696 -49.64 -42.19 9.50
N LEU A 697 -48.90 -41.16 9.15
CA LEU A 697 -48.49 -40.11 10.06
C LEU A 697 -48.72 -38.72 9.48
N MET A 698 -49.04 -37.80 10.36
CA MET A 698 -49.28 -36.40 10.00
C MET A 698 -48.60 -35.46 10.98
N GLN A 699 -48.10 -34.34 10.48
CA GLN A 699 -47.47 -33.29 11.25
C GLN A 699 -48.02 -31.95 10.83
N GLY A 700 -48.32 -31.08 11.79
CA GLY A 700 -48.77 -29.73 11.45
C GLY A 700 -49.46 -29.00 12.59
N PHE A 701 -49.77 -27.72 12.37
CA PHE A 701 -50.31 -26.84 13.40
C PHE A 701 -51.76 -27.18 13.82
N TYR A 702 -52.40 -28.03 13.08
CA TYR A 702 -53.67 -28.62 13.51
C TYR A 702 -53.50 -29.43 14.80
N PHE A 703 -52.47 -30.20 14.93
CA PHE A 703 -52.17 -31.04 16.10
C PHE A 703 -51.40 -30.24 17.17
N ASP A 704 -50.24 -29.75 16.85
CA ASP A 704 -49.44 -28.92 17.72
C ASP A 704 -48.48 -28.00 16.93
N LYS A 705 -47.91 -27.04 17.64
CA LYS A 705 -46.78 -26.23 17.17
C LYS A 705 -45.51 -26.69 17.81
N PRO A 706 -44.35 -26.48 17.16
CA PRO A 706 -43.07 -26.74 17.81
C PRO A 706 -43.01 -26.05 19.17
N MET A 707 -42.67 -26.82 20.24
CA MET A 707 -42.63 -26.32 21.61
C MET A 707 -41.36 -26.81 22.32
N PRO A 708 -40.91 -26.14 23.41
CA PRO A 708 -39.87 -26.62 24.25
C PRO A 708 -40.16 -28.02 24.80
N TYR A 709 -39.13 -28.84 25.01
CA TYR A 709 -39.24 -30.22 25.44
C TYR A 709 -40.13 -30.40 26.69
N ASP A 710 -39.95 -29.56 27.71
CA ASP A 710 -40.73 -29.67 28.97
C ASP A 710 -42.22 -29.48 28.74
N GLN A 711 -42.58 -28.58 27.83
CA GLN A 711 -44.00 -28.34 27.43
C GLN A 711 -44.53 -29.50 26.62
N PHE A 712 -43.72 -30.09 25.74
CA PHE A 712 -44.08 -31.24 24.95
C PHE A 712 -44.34 -32.43 25.85
N LEU A 713 -43.46 -32.70 26.78
CA LEU A 713 -43.59 -33.79 27.76
C LEU A 713 -44.81 -33.61 28.63
N ALA A 714 -45.01 -32.41 29.20
CA ALA A 714 -46.19 -32.09 30.03
C ALA A 714 -47.54 -32.27 29.31
N ARG A 715 -47.57 -31.98 27.99
CA ARG A 715 -48.79 -32.13 27.16
C ARG A 715 -49.14 -33.60 26.93
N HIS A 716 -48.14 -34.50 26.84
CA HIS A 716 -48.34 -35.91 26.47
C HIS A 716 -48.24 -36.86 27.62
N THR A 717 -47.84 -36.40 28.84
CA THR A 717 -47.83 -37.20 30.09
C THR A 717 -49.12 -37.11 30.93
N THR A 718 -50.02 -36.16 30.66
CA THR A 718 -51.31 -36.14 31.32
C THR A 718 -52.19 -37.22 30.73
N GLU A 719 -52.68 -38.13 31.59
CA GLU A 719 -53.60 -39.23 31.25
C GLU A 719 -54.72 -38.75 30.30
N PRO A 720 -55.14 -39.61 29.38
CA PRO A 720 -56.29 -39.29 28.53
C PRO A 720 -57.48 -39.02 29.40
N ASN A 721 -57.92 -37.76 29.49
CA ASN A 721 -59.22 -37.44 30.03
C ASN A 721 -60.27 -38.27 29.27
N ARG A 722 -60.92 -39.16 29.95
CA ARG A 722 -62.01 -40.04 29.52
C ARG A 722 -63.17 -39.26 28.92
#